data_84e7c4dc7096b2632af345fb03e97a1e
#
_entry.id   84e7c4dc7096b2632af345fb03e97a1e
#
_cell.length_a   1.000
_cell.length_b   1.000
_cell.length_c   1.000
_cell.angle_alpha   90.00
_cell.angle_beta   90.00
_cell.angle_gamma   90.00
#
_symmetry.space_group_name_H-M   'P 1'
#
loop_
_entity.id
_entity.type
_entity.pdbx_description
1 polymer ?
#
loop_
_entity_poly.entity_id
_entity_poly.type
_entity_poly.pdbx_seq_one_letter_code
_entity_poly.pdbx_strand_id
1 'polypeptide(L)'
;MPNNFDFGSMVFNEAVMRERLAEDTYAALKDTIKRGAPLARHIATPVAAAMKEWAIEKGATHFTHWFQPLTGITAEKHEAFIAPGANGGAILDFSGKELVVGESDASSFPSGGLRATFEARGYTAWDPTAYAFIKEDTLCIPTVFLSYDGDALDKKTPLLRSAQLINKEALRLVHAMGRQDIERVTPSVGAEQEYFLVDKALWARRRDLVLCGRTLFGAKSAKSQELDDHYYGTLDTRVKAFMAELDRELWKLGVFAKTEHKEVAPGQHELAPVFSGANSATDHNQLIMELMKRIAPKHGMVCLLHEKPFAGMNGSGKHNNWSLSTESGENLLNPGREPSENTLFLLLLTAVIAAVDDHQDLIRFSACSYSNDLRLGQTEAPPAIISVFIGDELGEIMDTICAGNDYSRAEQQFISMGVEAMPRVKADNTDRNRTSPFAFTGNKFEFRMPGSAQSIADANIVINTVVAEAMARFADVLEHAENKEQAARELIRSEYEKHRRIVYSGNCYSEEWEKEAGRRGLYNLKTTVEAQDRSIADENVALFSGYGIFSRREMLSRYEVSLETYAKLAEIEGRTMAEMAAKEIIPAVSRAQGEMAKTVSYKRSICIGTEPEMRILREGAALLNELDAACGKLNAALKYADESDCAHERACRCRDAVVPAMAAVRHAADALETITPHEAWPFPNYEQLLLNAE
;
A
#
# COMPACT_ATOMS: atom_id res chain seq x y z
N MET A 1 15.36 -11.08 -29.75
CA MET A 1 15.43 -11.11 -28.27
C MET A 1 16.72 -11.82 -27.90
N PRO A 2 17.51 -11.36 -26.94
CA PRO A 2 18.62 -12.16 -26.45
C PRO A 2 18.05 -13.48 -25.89
N ASN A 3 18.67 -14.58 -26.23
CA ASN A 3 18.20 -15.95 -25.95
C ASN A 3 18.27 -16.39 -24.47
N ASN A 4 18.43 -15.46 -23.51
CA ASN A 4 18.39 -15.75 -22.07
C ASN A 4 17.52 -14.72 -21.38
N PHE A 5 16.23 -15.03 -21.34
CA PHE A 5 15.29 -14.36 -20.44
C PHE A 5 15.45 -14.99 -19.05
N ASP A 6 16.20 -14.32 -18.17
CA ASP A 6 16.59 -14.83 -16.85
C ASP A 6 15.45 -14.79 -15.80
N PHE A 7 14.18 -14.96 -16.23
CA PHE A 7 13.05 -14.93 -15.32
C PHE A 7 13.14 -16.04 -14.26
N GLY A 8 13.04 -15.61 -12.97
CA GLY A 8 13.12 -16.54 -11.84
C GLY A 8 14.49 -17.19 -11.65
N SER A 9 15.54 -16.70 -12.31
CA SER A 9 16.88 -17.29 -12.23
C SER A 9 17.50 -17.24 -10.84
N MET A 10 17.02 -16.32 -9.99
CA MET A 10 17.42 -16.14 -8.60
C MET A 10 16.34 -16.60 -7.61
N VAL A 11 15.44 -17.50 -8.02
CA VAL A 11 14.36 -18.03 -7.19
C VAL A 11 14.47 -19.53 -7.06
N PHE A 12 14.42 -20.06 -5.84
CA PHE A 12 14.33 -21.48 -5.57
C PHE A 12 12.90 -21.98 -5.85
N ASN A 13 12.52 -21.91 -7.14
CA ASN A 13 11.17 -22.17 -7.63
C ASN A 13 10.95 -23.67 -7.84
N GLU A 14 9.74 -24.01 -8.30
CA GLU A 14 9.32 -25.39 -8.53
C GLU A 14 10.24 -26.15 -9.52
N ALA A 15 10.74 -25.48 -10.55
CA ALA A 15 11.66 -26.10 -11.51
C ALA A 15 13.00 -26.47 -10.85
N VAL A 16 13.56 -25.56 -10.04
CA VAL A 16 14.78 -25.80 -9.26
C VAL A 16 14.56 -26.90 -8.21
N MET A 17 13.40 -26.88 -7.53
CA MET A 17 13.06 -27.91 -6.56
C MET A 17 12.98 -29.31 -7.19
N ARG A 18 12.36 -29.42 -8.37
CA ARG A 18 12.27 -30.71 -9.11
C ARG A 18 13.63 -31.23 -9.57
N GLU A 19 14.55 -30.33 -9.94
CA GLU A 19 15.90 -30.68 -10.35
C GLU A 19 16.75 -31.15 -9.18
N ARG A 20 16.57 -30.59 -7.99
CA ARG A 20 17.49 -30.70 -6.86
C ARG A 20 17.03 -31.63 -5.73
N LEU A 21 15.71 -31.81 -5.61
CA LEU A 21 15.18 -32.71 -4.59
C LEU A 21 14.94 -34.11 -5.14
N ALA A 22 15.11 -35.10 -4.28
CA ALA A 22 14.63 -36.45 -4.59
C ALA A 22 13.10 -36.41 -4.79
N GLU A 23 12.58 -37.24 -5.68
CA GLU A 23 11.17 -37.23 -6.10
C GLU A 23 10.21 -37.41 -4.93
N ASP A 24 10.55 -38.27 -3.98
CA ASP A 24 9.75 -38.48 -2.75
C ASP A 24 9.73 -37.25 -1.84
N THR A 25 10.85 -36.56 -1.68
CA THR A 25 10.98 -35.33 -0.91
C THR A 25 10.18 -34.20 -1.57
N TYR A 26 10.30 -34.05 -2.89
CA TYR A 26 9.55 -33.07 -3.66
C TYR A 26 8.03 -33.33 -3.53
N ALA A 27 7.59 -34.56 -3.73
CA ALA A 27 6.19 -34.95 -3.60
C ALA A 27 5.65 -34.70 -2.18
N ALA A 28 6.43 -35.04 -1.15
CA ALA A 28 6.07 -34.80 0.24
C ALA A 28 5.95 -33.29 0.57
N LEU A 29 6.86 -32.46 0.04
CA LEU A 29 6.79 -31.01 0.19
C LEU A 29 5.53 -30.44 -0.48
N LYS A 30 5.22 -30.86 -1.72
CA LYS A 30 4.02 -30.42 -2.46
C LYS A 30 2.73 -30.84 -1.75
N ASP A 31 2.67 -32.04 -1.21
CA ASP A 31 1.53 -32.51 -0.42
C ASP A 31 1.36 -31.71 0.88
N THR A 32 2.48 -31.40 1.58
CA THR A 32 2.48 -30.53 2.76
C THR A 32 1.90 -29.15 2.43
N ILE A 33 2.34 -28.54 1.33
CA ILE A 33 1.83 -27.24 0.86
C ILE A 33 0.33 -27.34 0.49
N LYS A 34 -0.04 -28.39 -0.28
CA LYS A 34 -1.46 -28.57 -0.71
C LYS A 34 -2.41 -28.74 0.47
N ARG A 35 -2.02 -29.50 1.49
CA ARG A 35 -2.82 -29.76 2.69
C ARG A 35 -2.76 -28.65 3.73
N GLY A 36 -1.83 -27.71 3.61
CA GLY A 36 -1.56 -26.71 4.64
C GLY A 36 -1.05 -27.33 5.95
N ALA A 37 -0.32 -28.46 5.85
CA ALA A 37 0.22 -29.18 7.00
C ALA A 37 1.55 -28.57 7.48
N PRO A 38 1.91 -28.74 8.77
CA PRO A 38 3.21 -28.28 9.27
C PRO A 38 4.38 -28.98 8.54
N LEU A 39 5.41 -28.20 8.19
CA LEU A 39 6.63 -28.75 7.55
C LEU A 39 7.40 -29.62 8.54
N ALA A 40 7.43 -30.93 8.27
CA ALA A 40 8.12 -31.88 9.13
C ALA A 40 9.66 -31.81 8.92
N ARG A 41 10.45 -32.00 9.99
CA ARG A 41 11.93 -31.91 9.94
C ARG A 41 12.57 -32.84 8.91
N HIS A 42 12.01 -34.04 8.68
CA HIS A 42 12.54 -35.00 7.71
C HIS A 42 12.37 -34.51 6.27
N ILE A 43 11.40 -33.64 5.99
CA ILE A 43 11.22 -32.96 4.71
C ILE A 43 12.11 -31.72 4.67
N ALA A 44 12.13 -30.92 5.75
CA ALA A 44 12.88 -29.67 5.82
C ALA A 44 14.39 -29.86 5.65
N THR A 45 14.96 -30.95 6.17
CA THR A 45 16.41 -31.19 6.11
C THR A 45 16.94 -31.36 4.68
N PRO A 46 16.40 -32.23 3.81
CA PRO A 46 16.87 -32.33 2.42
C PRO A 46 16.51 -31.05 1.61
N VAL A 47 15.42 -30.38 1.89
CA VAL A 47 15.08 -29.10 1.25
C VAL A 47 16.13 -28.03 1.59
N ALA A 48 16.51 -27.90 2.87
CA ALA A 48 17.54 -26.95 3.31
C ALA A 48 18.90 -27.25 2.66
N ALA A 49 19.30 -28.52 2.56
CA ALA A 49 20.52 -28.90 1.91
C ALA A 49 20.54 -28.49 0.42
N ALA A 50 19.48 -28.81 -0.32
CA ALA A 50 19.35 -28.44 -1.72
C ALA A 50 19.30 -26.92 -1.93
N MET A 51 18.59 -26.21 -1.05
CA MET A 51 18.49 -24.74 -1.08
C MET A 51 19.87 -24.09 -0.84
N LYS A 52 20.62 -24.57 0.15
CA LYS A 52 21.99 -24.10 0.43
C LYS A 52 22.92 -24.33 -0.75
N GLU A 53 22.98 -25.56 -1.30
CA GLU A 53 23.85 -25.92 -2.43
C GLU A 53 23.52 -25.02 -3.64
N TRP A 54 22.22 -24.87 -3.97
CA TRP A 54 21.79 -23.99 -5.04
C TRP A 54 22.20 -22.53 -4.78
N ALA A 55 22.01 -22.03 -3.56
CA ALA A 55 22.35 -20.65 -3.22
C ALA A 55 23.84 -20.38 -3.35
N ILE A 56 24.69 -21.28 -2.88
CA ILE A 56 26.17 -21.20 -2.99
C ILE A 56 26.61 -21.22 -4.46
N GLU A 57 26.04 -22.09 -5.28
CA GLU A 57 26.33 -22.14 -6.74
C GLU A 57 25.93 -20.83 -7.44
N LYS A 58 24.90 -20.12 -6.94
CA LYS A 58 24.49 -18.78 -7.41
C LYS A 58 25.33 -17.65 -6.83
N GLY A 59 26.29 -17.94 -5.95
CA GLY A 59 27.23 -16.97 -5.36
C GLY A 59 26.80 -16.42 -4.01
N ALA A 60 25.75 -16.97 -3.39
CA ALA A 60 25.36 -16.54 -2.05
C ALA A 60 26.38 -16.97 -1.01
N THR A 61 26.70 -16.07 -0.09
CA THR A 61 27.60 -16.25 1.05
C THR A 61 26.87 -16.21 2.39
N HIS A 62 25.69 -15.62 2.39
CA HIS A 62 24.84 -15.40 3.56
C HIS A 62 23.42 -15.88 3.30
N PHE A 63 22.66 -16.04 4.38
CA PHE A 63 21.23 -16.23 4.35
C PHE A 63 20.55 -15.29 5.36
N THR A 64 19.26 -15.06 5.18
CA THR A 64 18.44 -14.28 6.10
C THR A 64 17.01 -14.82 6.15
N HIS A 65 16.41 -14.79 7.35
CA HIS A 65 14.98 -14.91 7.51
C HIS A 65 14.35 -13.58 7.13
N TRP A 66 13.69 -13.56 5.99
CA TRP A 66 13.09 -12.37 5.39
C TRP A 66 11.61 -12.30 5.73
N PHE A 67 11.17 -11.24 6.40
CA PHE A 67 9.78 -11.08 6.83
C PHE A 67 9.31 -9.63 6.81
N GLN A 68 7.99 -9.43 6.90
CA GLN A 68 7.34 -8.12 6.92
C GLN A 68 6.98 -7.76 8.38
N PRO A 69 7.73 -6.86 9.04
CA PRO A 69 7.43 -6.43 10.41
C PRO A 69 6.16 -5.55 10.47
N LEU A 70 5.70 -5.22 11.67
CA LEU A 70 4.57 -4.29 11.84
C LEU A 70 4.86 -2.89 11.32
N THR A 71 6.14 -2.49 11.29
CA THR A 71 6.62 -1.20 10.77
C THR A 71 7.73 -1.42 9.74
N GLY A 72 7.87 -0.49 8.79
CA GLY A 72 8.87 -0.59 7.73
C GLY A 72 8.45 -1.51 6.58
N ILE A 73 9.40 -1.78 5.68
CA ILE A 73 9.16 -2.60 4.48
C ILE A 73 9.42 -4.07 4.80
N THR A 74 10.70 -4.40 5.06
CA THR A 74 11.16 -5.75 5.36
C THR A 74 12.19 -5.73 6.48
N ALA A 75 12.33 -6.84 7.19
CA ALA A 75 13.36 -7.06 8.18
C ALA A 75 14.26 -8.22 7.77
N GLU A 76 15.57 -8.05 7.97
CA GLU A 76 16.62 -9.01 7.61
C GLU A 76 17.67 -9.03 8.71
N LYS A 77 18.21 -10.23 8.98
CA LYS A 77 19.41 -10.44 9.80
C LYS A 77 20.29 -11.41 9.05
N HIS A 78 21.35 -10.88 8.43
CA HIS A 78 22.24 -11.68 7.59
C HIS A 78 23.15 -12.58 8.43
N GLU A 79 23.11 -13.88 8.17
CA GLU A 79 23.97 -14.89 8.78
C GLU A 79 24.81 -15.53 7.70
N ALA A 80 26.12 -15.64 7.94
CA ALA A 80 27.00 -16.31 6.99
C ALA A 80 26.79 -17.83 7.04
N PHE A 81 26.89 -18.48 5.88
CA PHE A 81 26.87 -19.95 5.84
C PHE A 81 28.07 -20.59 6.56
N ILE A 82 29.12 -19.81 6.82
CA ILE A 82 30.35 -20.33 7.42
C ILE A 82 30.15 -20.65 8.92
N ALA A 83 30.58 -21.88 9.30
CA ALA A 83 30.59 -22.33 10.68
C ALA A 83 31.94 -22.97 11.03
N PRO A 84 32.35 -23.02 12.31
CA PRO A 84 33.57 -23.69 12.74
C PRO A 84 33.51 -25.20 12.43
N GLY A 85 34.48 -25.69 11.71
CA GLY A 85 34.66 -27.11 11.46
C GLY A 85 35.54 -27.80 12.51
N ALA A 86 35.50 -29.11 12.58
CA ALA A 86 36.44 -29.90 13.37
C ALA A 86 37.87 -29.59 12.89
N ASN A 87 38.82 -29.55 13.77
CA ASN A 87 40.26 -29.29 13.48
C ASN A 87 40.63 -27.86 13.08
N GLY A 88 39.80 -26.85 13.47
CA GLY A 88 40.10 -25.44 13.21
C GLY A 88 39.87 -24.98 11.77
N GLY A 89 39.24 -25.80 10.94
CA GLY A 89 38.76 -25.45 9.61
C GLY A 89 37.39 -24.79 9.65
N ALA A 90 36.86 -24.44 8.48
CA ALA A 90 35.49 -23.94 8.30
C ALA A 90 34.66 -24.95 7.51
N ILE A 91 33.36 -25.01 7.80
CA ILE A 91 32.34 -25.72 7.04
C ILE A 91 31.26 -24.75 6.58
N LEU A 92 30.47 -25.16 5.60
CA LEU A 92 29.27 -24.44 5.21
C LEU A 92 28.05 -25.12 5.86
N ASP A 93 27.40 -24.43 6.81
CA ASP A 93 26.28 -24.95 7.58
C ASP A 93 25.00 -24.18 7.26
N PHE A 94 23.95 -24.92 7.00
CA PHE A 94 22.55 -24.46 6.90
C PHE A 94 21.68 -25.72 6.93
N SER A 95 20.83 -25.82 7.91
CA SER A 95 20.10 -27.05 8.18
C SER A 95 18.58 -26.86 8.13
N GLY A 96 17.83 -27.96 8.11
CA GLY A 96 16.38 -27.93 8.19
C GLY A 96 15.85 -27.27 9.47
N LYS A 97 16.67 -27.09 10.52
CA LYS A 97 16.32 -26.32 11.69
C LYS A 97 15.96 -24.87 11.31
N GLU A 98 16.75 -24.24 10.44
CA GLU A 98 16.57 -22.86 10.01
C GLU A 98 15.25 -22.64 9.23
N LEU A 99 14.74 -23.70 8.59
CA LEU A 99 13.44 -23.64 7.90
C LEU A 99 12.26 -23.86 8.83
N VAL A 100 12.40 -24.70 9.87
CA VAL A 100 11.29 -25.08 10.75
C VAL A 100 11.15 -24.13 11.94
N VAL A 101 12.27 -23.77 12.57
CA VAL A 101 12.30 -22.88 13.74
C VAL A 101 13.64 -22.15 13.75
N GLY A 102 13.68 -20.95 13.18
CA GLY A 102 14.77 -20.01 13.43
C GLY A 102 14.54 -19.26 14.73
N GLU A 103 15.60 -18.94 15.43
CA GLU A 103 15.54 -18.14 16.66
C GLU A 103 16.07 -16.73 16.35
N SER A 104 15.17 -15.79 16.17
CA SER A 104 15.52 -14.38 15.93
C SER A 104 15.38 -13.56 17.21
N ASP A 105 16.26 -12.57 17.36
CA ASP A 105 16.14 -11.59 18.42
C ASP A 105 14.96 -10.65 18.13
N ALA A 106 13.96 -10.67 19.01
CA ALA A 106 12.77 -9.83 18.91
C ALA A 106 12.84 -8.58 19.82
N SER A 107 13.94 -8.36 20.54
CA SER A 107 14.04 -7.31 21.57
C SER A 107 13.81 -5.90 21.04
N SER A 108 14.24 -5.63 19.80
CA SER A 108 14.15 -4.31 19.17
C SER A 108 12.89 -4.09 18.32
N PHE A 109 12.07 -5.11 18.09
CA PHE A 109 10.87 -4.96 17.27
C PHE A 109 9.71 -4.36 18.06
N PRO A 110 8.93 -3.43 17.47
CA PRO A 110 7.70 -2.92 18.05
C PRO A 110 6.74 -4.07 18.38
N SER A 111 6.28 -4.13 19.61
CA SER A 111 5.42 -5.23 20.09
C SER A 111 4.10 -4.80 20.69
N GLY A 112 3.89 -3.47 20.90
CA GLY A 112 2.65 -2.94 21.48
C GLY A 112 2.21 -3.70 22.75
N GLY A 113 3.15 -4.04 23.63
CA GLY A 113 2.87 -4.76 24.88
C GLY A 113 2.73 -6.28 24.74
N LEU A 114 2.92 -6.88 23.56
CA LEU A 114 2.92 -8.35 23.41
C LEU A 114 4.06 -9.03 24.13
N ARG A 115 5.15 -8.32 24.38
CA ARG A 115 6.34 -8.86 25.06
C ARG A 115 6.65 -8.06 26.31
N ALA A 116 7.16 -8.76 27.32
CA ALA A 116 7.86 -8.10 28.42
C ALA A 116 9.23 -7.60 27.94
N THR A 117 9.76 -6.53 28.56
CA THR A 117 11.03 -5.90 28.15
C THR A 117 12.24 -6.86 28.18
N PHE A 118 12.18 -7.91 29.00
CA PHE A 118 13.25 -8.90 29.12
C PHE A 118 13.11 -10.09 28.14
N GLU A 119 12.02 -10.18 27.39
CA GLU A 119 11.83 -11.22 26.39
C GLU A 119 12.51 -10.84 25.09
N ALA A 120 13.64 -11.47 24.78
CA ALA A 120 14.39 -11.20 23.57
C ALA A 120 14.12 -12.20 22.43
N ARG A 121 13.53 -13.38 22.73
CA ARG A 121 13.31 -14.42 21.75
C ARG A 121 12.09 -14.17 20.88
N GLY A 122 12.26 -14.42 19.57
CA GLY A 122 11.20 -14.62 18.60
C GLY A 122 11.45 -15.90 17.81
N TYR A 123 10.43 -16.38 17.13
CA TYR A 123 10.52 -17.58 16.28
C TYR A 123 10.19 -17.20 14.85
N THR A 124 11.03 -17.65 13.91
CA THR A 124 10.77 -17.59 12.49
C THR A 124 10.54 -19.00 11.94
N ALA A 125 9.63 -19.11 10.97
CA ALA A 125 9.45 -20.35 10.23
C ALA A 125 9.27 -20.01 8.75
N TRP A 126 9.93 -20.80 7.88
CA TRP A 126 9.74 -20.63 6.44
C TRP A 126 8.27 -20.83 6.06
N ASP A 127 7.77 -19.95 5.20
CA ASP A 127 6.51 -20.14 4.50
C ASP A 127 6.77 -20.94 3.22
N PRO A 128 6.43 -22.24 3.16
CA PRO A 128 6.70 -23.05 1.99
C PRO A 128 5.82 -22.71 0.78
N THR A 129 4.81 -21.81 0.94
CA THR A 129 4.00 -21.29 -0.15
C THR A 129 4.64 -20.07 -0.84
N ALA A 130 5.77 -19.58 -0.30
CA ALA A 130 6.58 -18.52 -0.88
C ALA A 130 8.01 -19.06 -1.15
N TYR A 131 8.49 -18.83 -2.37
CA TYR A 131 9.82 -19.31 -2.77
C TYR A 131 10.91 -18.47 -2.11
N ALA A 132 11.98 -19.16 -1.64
CA ALA A 132 13.21 -18.49 -1.28
C ALA A 132 13.91 -17.93 -2.53
N PHE A 133 14.62 -16.84 -2.38
CA PHE A 133 15.25 -16.13 -3.49
C PHE A 133 16.62 -15.57 -3.08
N ILE A 134 17.47 -15.30 -4.06
CA ILE A 134 18.78 -14.68 -3.82
C ILE A 134 18.74 -13.22 -4.23
N LYS A 135 19.04 -12.36 -3.27
CA LYS A 135 19.20 -10.93 -3.46
C LYS A 135 20.67 -10.57 -3.21
N GLU A 136 21.36 -10.15 -4.26
CA GLU A 136 22.82 -9.97 -4.27
C GLU A 136 23.58 -11.25 -3.90
N ASP A 137 24.18 -11.31 -2.73
CA ASP A 137 24.94 -12.44 -2.19
C ASP A 137 24.25 -13.16 -1.03
N THR A 138 22.94 -12.91 -0.83
CA THR A 138 22.19 -13.39 0.32
C THR A 138 20.96 -14.19 -0.11
N LEU A 139 20.85 -15.41 0.42
CA LEU A 139 19.63 -16.22 0.34
C LEU A 139 18.58 -15.66 1.28
N CYS A 140 17.52 -15.11 0.74
CA CYS A 140 16.36 -14.61 1.48
C CYS A 140 15.29 -15.70 1.59
N ILE A 141 14.88 -16.02 2.82
CA ILE A 141 13.92 -17.07 3.12
C ILE A 141 12.64 -16.38 3.62
N PRO A 142 11.54 -16.34 2.84
CA PRO A 142 10.27 -15.76 3.30
C PRO A 142 9.76 -16.49 4.54
N THR A 143 9.61 -15.76 5.64
CA THR A 143 9.24 -16.34 6.93
C THR A 143 8.09 -15.60 7.60
N VAL A 144 7.40 -16.30 8.47
CA VAL A 144 6.54 -15.73 9.52
C VAL A 144 7.40 -15.41 10.74
N PHE A 145 6.97 -14.45 11.55
CA PHE A 145 7.66 -14.05 12.77
C PHE A 145 6.71 -13.96 13.95
N LEU A 146 6.98 -14.80 14.96
CA LEU A 146 6.16 -14.93 16.16
C LEU A 146 6.94 -14.52 17.42
N SER A 147 6.24 -13.99 18.41
CA SER A 147 6.77 -13.79 19.75
C SER A 147 7.08 -15.12 20.44
N TYR A 148 7.74 -15.07 21.60
CA TYR A 148 7.98 -16.25 22.43
C TYR A 148 6.69 -16.99 22.80
N ASP A 149 5.60 -16.25 23.04
CA ASP A 149 4.27 -16.79 23.37
C ASP A 149 3.45 -17.24 22.15
N GLY A 150 3.96 -17.02 20.92
CA GLY A 150 3.32 -17.43 19.68
C GLY A 150 2.39 -16.38 19.06
N ASP A 151 2.35 -15.14 19.56
CA ASP A 151 1.62 -14.05 18.90
C ASP A 151 2.36 -13.56 17.64
N ALA A 152 1.62 -13.23 16.59
CA ALA A 152 2.18 -12.75 15.34
C ALA A 152 2.73 -11.32 15.49
N LEU A 153 4.04 -11.15 15.24
CA LEU A 153 4.76 -9.87 15.22
C LEU A 153 5.02 -9.38 13.79
N ASP A 154 4.41 -10.01 12.81
CA ASP A 154 4.56 -9.74 11.39
C ASP A 154 3.20 -9.48 10.71
N LYS A 155 3.24 -9.15 9.41
CA LYS A 155 2.05 -9.00 8.57
C LYS A 155 1.71 -10.26 7.79
N LYS A 156 2.66 -11.16 7.59
CA LYS A 156 2.50 -12.37 6.78
C LYS A 156 1.65 -13.43 7.48
N THR A 157 1.84 -13.64 8.78
CA THR A 157 1.05 -14.61 9.55
C THR A 157 -0.46 -14.37 9.44
N PRO A 158 -1.00 -13.18 9.74
CA PRO A 158 -2.43 -12.93 9.60
C PRO A 158 -2.89 -12.94 8.13
N LEU A 159 -2.03 -12.56 7.16
CA LEU A 159 -2.35 -12.68 5.75
C LEU A 159 -2.59 -14.15 5.35
N LEU A 160 -1.72 -15.07 5.77
CA LEU A 160 -1.87 -16.50 5.51
C LEU A 160 -3.13 -17.06 6.19
N ARG A 161 -3.40 -16.68 7.44
CA ARG A 161 -4.64 -17.04 8.15
C ARG A 161 -5.88 -16.59 7.38
N SER A 162 -5.90 -15.35 6.90
CA SER A 162 -7.03 -14.81 6.12
C SER A 162 -7.20 -15.49 4.75
N ALA A 163 -6.11 -15.84 4.09
CA ALA A 163 -6.13 -16.59 2.83
C ALA A 163 -6.67 -18.02 3.01
N GLN A 164 -6.35 -18.67 4.12
CA GLN A 164 -6.94 -19.98 4.48
C GLN A 164 -8.43 -19.86 4.80
N LEU A 165 -8.84 -18.82 5.52
CA LEU A 165 -10.22 -18.58 5.84
C LEU A 165 -11.07 -18.40 4.58
N ILE A 166 -10.66 -17.49 3.69
CA ILE A 166 -11.45 -17.24 2.47
C ILE A 166 -11.48 -18.45 1.54
N ASN A 167 -10.39 -19.23 1.47
CA ASN A 167 -10.41 -20.51 0.76
C ASN A 167 -11.48 -21.44 1.30
N LYS A 168 -11.56 -21.62 2.61
CA LYS A 168 -12.52 -22.49 3.29
C LYS A 168 -13.95 -22.06 3.01
N GLU A 169 -14.27 -20.79 3.23
CA GLU A 169 -15.65 -20.31 3.14
C GLU A 169 -16.10 -20.16 1.67
N ALA A 170 -15.20 -19.78 0.77
CA ALA A 170 -15.48 -19.78 -0.66
C ALA A 170 -15.75 -21.19 -1.20
N LEU A 171 -14.99 -22.21 -0.76
CA LEU A 171 -15.25 -23.61 -1.14
C LEU A 171 -16.62 -24.08 -0.67
N ARG A 172 -17.03 -23.76 0.57
CA ARG A 172 -18.39 -24.06 1.04
C ARG A 172 -19.45 -23.46 0.12
N LEU A 173 -19.29 -22.19 -0.24
CA LEU A 173 -20.24 -21.48 -1.08
C LEU A 173 -20.30 -22.05 -2.49
N VAL A 174 -19.18 -22.26 -3.18
CA VAL A 174 -19.15 -22.79 -4.55
C VAL A 174 -19.62 -24.25 -4.60
N HIS A 175 -19.32 -25.05 -3.58
CA HIS A 175 -19.84 -26.43 -3.46
C HIS A 175 -21.35 -26.46 -3.22
N ALA A 176 -21.88 -25.55 -2.38
CA ALA A 176 -23.32 -25.39 -2.21
C ALA A 176 -24.04 -25.08 -3.54
N MET A 177 -23.37 -24.33 -4.43
CA MET A 177 -23.83 -24.03 -5.78
C MET A 177 -23.53 -25.12 -6.83
N GLY A 178 -23.05 -26.31 -6.38
CA GLY A 178 -22.86 -27.48 -7.25
C GLY A 178 -21.47 -27.59 -7.92
N ARG A 179 -20.56 -26.65 -7.71
CA ARG A 179 -19.20 -26.66 -8.26
C ARG A 179 -18.26 -27.55 -7.41
N GLN A 180 -18.52 -28.86 -7.39
CA GLN A 180 -17.71 -29.85 -6.66
C GLN A 180 -16.34 -30.12 -7.31
N ASP A 181 -16.13 -29.63 -8.52
CA ASP A 181 -14.88 -29.71 -9.28
C ASP A 181 -13.78 -28.79 -8.75
N ILE A 182 -14.13 -27.78 -7.95
CA ILE A 182 -13.17 -26.82 -7.37
C ILE A 182 -12.62 -27.38 -6.05
N GLU A 183 -11.31 -27.59 -5.98
CA GLU A 183 -10.63 -28.08 -4.77
C GLU A 183 -10.01 -26.95 -3.95
N ARG A 184 -9.74 -25.77 -4.57
CA ARG A 184 -9.09 -24.64 -3.92
C ARG A 184 -9.53 -23.31 -4.53
N VAL A 185 -9.73 -22.32 -3.65
CA VAL A 185 -9.94 -20.92 -4.03
C VAL A 185 -8.83 -20.08 -3.42
N THR A 186 -8.18 -19.26 -4.22
CA THR A 186 -7.06 -18.41 -3.77
C THR A 186 -7.39 -16.95 -4.07
N PRO A 187 -7.26 -16.05 -3.10
CA PRO A 187 -7.33 -14.62 -3.37
C PRO A 187 -6.15 -14.23 -4.24
N SER A 188 -6.41 -13.60 -5.38
CA SER A 188 -5.41 -13.11 -6.32
C SER A 188 -5.35 -11.59 -6.28
N VAL A 189 -4.14 -11.05 -6.36
CA VAL A 189 -3.87 -9.62 -6.20
C VAL A 189 -2.87 -9.12 -7.23
N GLY A 190 -3.15 -7.94 -7.80
CA GLY A 190 -2.20 -7.14 -8.56
C GLY A 190 -2.16 -5.74 -7.95
N ALA A 191 -1.03 -5.35 -7.39
CA ALA A 191 -0.87 -4.04 -6.77
C ALA A 191 -0.16 -3.09 -7.74
N GLU A 192 -0.82 -2.00 -8.10
CA GLU A 192 -0.26 -0.91 -8.90
C GLU A 192 0.54 0.01 -7.98
N GLN A 193 1.85 0.11 -8.17
CA GLN A 193 2.74 0.88 -7.31
C GLN A 193 3.04 2.24 -7.93
N GLU A 194 2.46 3.29 -7.38
CA GLU A 194 2.83 4.66 -7.71
C GLU A 194 4.04 5.12 -6.88
N TYR A 195 4.86 5.99 -7.46
CA TYR A 195 6.07 6.52 -6.83
C TYR A 195 6.54 7.81 -7.51
N PHE A 196 7.36 8.62 -6.81
CA PHE A 196 8.04 9.78 -7.39
C PHE A 196 9.54 9.54 -7.55
N LEU A 197 10.10 10.08 -8.60
CA LEU A 197 11.55 10.18 -8.81
C LEU A 197 11.98 11.63 -8.74
N VAL A 198 13.00 11.90 -7.95
CA VAL A 198 13.62 13.24 -7.81
C VAL A 198 15.12 13.14 -8.00
N ASP A 199 15.74 14.20 -8.49
CA ASP A 199 17.20 14.26 -8.63
C ASP A 199 17.89 14.10 -7.25
N LYS A 200 18.90 13.22 -7.17
CA LYS A 200 19.59 12.89 -5.94
C LYS A 200 20.35 14.08 -5.34
N ALA A 201 20.93 14.93 -6.17
CA ALA A 201 21.68 16.10 -5.70
C ALA A 201 20.74 17.17 -5.12
N LEU A 202 19.56 17.35 -5.73
CA LEU A 202 18.53 18.26 -5.22
C LEU A 202 17.89 17.70 -3.95
N TRP A 203 17.57 16.41 -3.92
CA TRP A 203 17.05 15.71 -2.73
C TRP A 203 17.99 15.88 -1.52
N ALA A 204 19.30 15.69 -1.70
CA ALA A 204 20.28 15.80 -0.62
C ALA A 204 20.37 17.20 0.01
N ARG A 205 19.88 18.23 -0.68
CA ARG A 205 19.81 19.62 -0.20
C ARG A 205 18.51 19.93 0.55
N ARG A 206 17.58 18.95 0.69
CA ARG A 206 16.31 19.11 1.36
C ARG A 206 16.22 18.19 2.58
N ARG A 207 16.40 18.75 3.76
CA ARG A 207 16.33 17.97 5.01
C ARG A 207 14.99 17.29 5.23
N ASP A 208 13.89 17.93 4.84
CA ASP A 208 12.56 17.36 4.91
C ASP A 208 12.41 16.11 4.01
N LEU A 209 12.91 16.13 2.79
CA LEU A 209 12.93 14.95 1.92
C LEU A 209 13.80 13.82 2.49
N VAL A 210 14.94 14.16 3.08
CA VAL A 210 15.87 13.17 3.68
C VAL A 210 15.27 12.52 4.93
N LEU A 211 14.67 13.31 5.82
CA LEU A 211 14.19 12.84 7.12
C LEU A 211 12.75 12.33 7.11
N CYS A 212 11.88 12.95 6.28
CA CYS A 212 10.44 12.68 6.30
C CYS A 212 9.95 12.02 5.00
N GLY A 213 10.76 11.98 3.93
CA GLY A 213 10.34 11.45 2.63
C GLY A 213 9.35 12.36 1.88
N ARG A 214 9.04 13.53 2.42
CA ARG A 214 8.18 14.55 1.80
C ARG A 214 8.68 15.96 2.03
N THR A 215 8.24 16.91 1.20
CA THR A 215 8.48 18.32 1.39
C THR A 215 7.56 18.89 2.49
N LEU A 216 8.13 19.54 3.50
CA LEU A 216 7.38 20.26 4.54
C LEU A 216 7.08 21.69 4.11
N PHE A 217 7.83 22.22 3.15
CA PHE A 217 7.72 23.55 2.55
C PHE A 217 7.74 23.45 1.04
N GLY A 218 7.14 24.43 0.35
CA GLY A 218 7.19 24.59 -1.09
C GLY A 218 5.98 25.31 -1.62
N ALA A 219 6.20 26.52 -2.13
CA ALA A 219 5.21 27.28 -2.85
C ALA A 219 4.88 26.61 -4.21
N LYS A 220 3.65 26.80 -4.69
CA LYS A 220 3.25 26.32 -6.01
C LYS A 220 4.09 27.00 -7.10
N SER A 221 4.69 26.20 -7.97
CA SER A 221 5.41 26.71 -9.16
C SER A 221 4.44 27.29 -10.20
N ALA A 222 4.96 28.11 -11.11
CA ALA A 222 4.18 28.70 -12.19
C ALA A 222 3.58 27.65 -13.14
N LYS A 223 4.27 26.54 -13.33
CA LYS A 223 3.78 25.35 -14.02
C LYS A 223 3.87 24.15 -13.08
N SER A 224 2.86 23.30 -13.12
CA SER A 224 2.75 22.09 -12.34
C SER A 224 2.16 20.97 -13.20
N GLN A 225 1.04 20.40 -12.85
CA GLN A 225 0.35 19.31 -13.55
C GLN A 225 -0.85 19.75 -14.40
N GLU A 226 -1.06 21.05 -14.60
CA GLU A 226 -2.30 21.63 -15.18
C GLU A 226 -2.59 21.17 -16.61
N LEU A 227 -1.59 20.74 -17.36
CA LEU A 227 -1.72 20.36 -18.77
C LEU A 227 -1.73 18.85 -18.99
N ASP A 228 -1.57 18.06 -17.94
CA ASP A 228 -1.41 16.58 -17.98
C ASP A 228 -0.31 16.12 -18.97
N ASP A 229 0.61 17.02 -19.32
CA ASP A 229 1.65 16.79 -20.32
C ASP A 229 2.75 15.83 -19.84
N HIS A 230 2.86 15.59 -18.55
CA HIS A 230 3.69 14.53 -18.02
C HIS A 230 3.06 13.15 -18.30
N TYR A 231 1.77 12.96 -18.01
CA TYR A 231 1.05 11.71 -18.25
C TYR A 231 1.09 11.28 -19.74
N TYR A 232 0.83 12.22 -20.63
CA TYR A 232 0.83 11.98 -22.08
C TYR A 232 2.21 12.11 -22.74
N GLY A 233 3.27 12.38 -21.95
CA GLY A 233 4.63 12.53 -22.42
C GLY A 233 5.37 11.20 -22.64
N THR A 234 6.45 11.25 -23.40
CA THR A 234 7.36 10.11 -23.55
C THR A 234 8.21 9.94 -22.28
N LEU A 235 8.64 8.70 -22.00
CA LEU A 235 9.58 8.43 -20.90
C LEU A 235 10.93 9.12 -21.16
N ASP A 236 11.43 9.84 -20.18
CA ASP A 236 12.77 10.38 -20.19
C ASP A 236 13.84 9.29 -20.22
N THR A 237 14.98 9.59 -20.85
CA THR A 237 16.07 8.61 -21.04
C THR A 237 16.60 8.06 -19.72
N ARG A 238 16.76 8.92 -18.69
CA ARG A 238 17.26 8.53 -17.37
C ARG A 238 16.24 7.67 -16.61
N VAL A 239 14.99 8.07 -16.64
CA VAL A 239 13.87 7.32 -16.06
C VAL A 239 13.71 5.96 -16.74
N LYS A 240 13.76 5.92 -18.08
CA LYS A 240 13.69 4.67 -18.84
C LYS A 240 14.84 3.72 -18.53
N ALA A 241 16.05 4.24 -18.30
CA ALA A 241 17.21 3.42 -17.92
C ALA A 241 17.02 2.80 -16.52
N PHE A 242 16.48 3.58 -15.59
CA PHE A 242 16.09 3.11 -14.24
C PHE A 242 15.03 2.00 -14.32
N MET A 243 13.93 2.23 -15.04
CA MET A 243 12.85 1.26 -15.23
C MET A 243 13.37 -0.04 -15.85
N ALA A 244 14.22 0.06 -16.87
CA ALA A 244 14.80 -1.12 -17.52
C ALA A 244 15.76 -1.92 -16.62
N GLU A 245 16.46 -1.30 -15.65
CA GLU A 245 17.26 -2.01 -14.67
C GLU A 245 16.36 -2.65 -13.61
N LEU A 246 15.35 -1.90 -13.13
CA LEU A 246 14.36 -2.37 -12.16
C LEU A 246 13.64 -3.63 -12.67
N ASP A 247 13.12 -3.60 -13.89
CA ASP A 247 12.46 -4.73 -14.54
C ASP A 247 13.36 -5.97 -14.56
N ARG A 248 14.61 -5.84 -14.98
CA ARG A 248 15.54 -6.97 -15.05
C ARG A 248 15.81 -7.59 -13.68
N GLU A 249 16.00 -6.79 -12.65
CA GLU A 249 16.23 -7.29 -11.30
C GLU A 249 14.96 -7.92 -10.71
N LEU A 250 13.79 -7.34 -10.95
CA LEU A 250 12.50 -7.91 -10.56
C LEU A 250 12.23 -9.23 -11.28
N TRP A 251 12.50 -9.34 -12.58
CA TRP A 251 12.30 -10.58 -13.32
C TRP A 251 13.21 -11.71 -12.84
N LYS A 252 14.47 -11.44 -12.49
CA LYS A 252 15.35 -12.43 -11.85
C LYS A 252 14.76 -13.01 -10.56
N LEU A 253 14.05 -12.15 -9.80
CA LEU A 253 13.36 -12.52 -8.56
C LEU A 253 11.94 -13.10 -8.77
N GLY A 254 11.56 -13.38 -10.03
CA GLY A 254 10.27 -13.98 -10.35
C GLY A 254 9.07 -13.05 -10.28
N VAL A 255 9.30 -11.74 -10.19
CA VAL A 255 8.25 -10.73 -10.21
C VAL A 255 7.90 -10.37 -11.64
N PHE A 256 6.66 -10.55 -12.05
CA PHE A 256 6.16 -10.16 -13.36
C PHE A 256 5.87 -8.66 -13.45
N ALA A 257 6.88 -7.79 -13.26
CA ALA A 257 6.77 -6.38 -13.59
C ALA A 257 6.48 -6.25 -15.10
N LYS A 258 5.38 -5.58 -15.45
CA LYS A 258 4.88 -5.62 -16.84
C LYS A 258 4.60 -4.25 -17.43
N THR A 259 4.04 -3.35 -16.66
CA THR A 259 3.62 -2.03 -17.16
C THR A 259 4.30 -0.96 -16.31
N GLU A 260 4.95 -0.02 -16.98
CA GLU A 260 5.53 1.16 -16.35
C GLU A 260 5.17 2.37 -17.21
N HIS A 261 4.72 3.43 -16.58
CA HIS A 261 4.35 4.68 -17.26
C HIS A 261 4.50 5.90 -16.34
N LYS A 262 4.36 7.08 -16.93
CA LYS A 262 4.26 8.35 -16.21
C LYS A 262 2.86 8.55 -15.65
N GLU A 263 2.78 9.14 -14.47
CA GLU A 263 1.53 9.60 -13.86
C GLU A 263 1.31 11.10 -14.09
N VAL A 264 0.20 11.66 -13.58
CA VAL A 264 -0.21 13.05 -13.88
C VAL A 264 0.75 14.08 -13.26
N ALA A 265 1.20 13.87 -12.04
CA ALA A 265 2.12 14.80 -11.40
C ALA A 265 3.53 14.68 -12.00
N PRO A 266 4.24 15.80 -12.28
CA PRO A 266 5.63 15.76 -12.72
C PRO A 266 6.51 14.95 -11.77
N GLY A 267 7.34 14.07 -12.32
CA GLY A 267 8.20 13.16 -11.58
C GLY A 267 7.48 11.93 -10.98
N GLN A 268 6.16 11.80 -11.16
CA GLN A 268 5.38 10.66 -10.71
C GLN A 268 5.30 9.57 -11.78
N HIS A 269 5.39 8.31 -11.33
CA HIS A 269 5.38 7.13 -12.18
C HIS A 269 4.62 6.00 -11.50
N GLU A 270 4.24 4.99 -12.29
CA GLU A 270 3.59 3.77 -11.81
C GLU A 270 4.26 2.52 -12.37
N LEU A 271 4.30 1.47 -11.56
CA LEU A 271 4.64 0.10 -11.96
C LEU A 271 3.48 -0.82 -11.60
N ALA A 272 2.96 -1.55 -12.59
CA ALA A 272 1.91 -2.54 -12.42
C ALA A 272 2.43 -3.94 -12.77
N PRO A 273 2.52 -4.88 -11.80
CA PRO A 273 2.84 -6.27 -12.05
C PRO A 273 1.63 -7.05 -12.52
N VAL A 274 1.85 -8.21 -13.12
CA VAL A 274 0.79 -9.20 -13.32
C VAL A 274 0.32 -9.73 -11.97
N PHE A 275 -0.97 -9.92 -11.79
CA PHE A 275 -1.55 -10.45 -10.55
C PHE A 275 -1.04 -11.86 -10.22
N SER A 276 -0.96 -12.17 -8.93
CA SER A 276 -0.59 -13.47 -8.39
C SER A 276 -1.38 -13.75 -7.10
N GLY A 277 -1.20 -14.91 -6.48
CA GLY A 277 -1.80 -15.19 -5.18
C GLY A 277 -1.43 -14.12 -4.14
N ALA A 278 -2.36 -13.71 -3.28
CA ALA A 278 -2.20 -12.57 -2.37
C ALA A 278 -0.92 -12.63 -1.51
N ASN A 279 -0.48 -13.82 -1.09
CA ASN A 279 0.76 -14.00 -0.35
C ASN A 279 1.98 -13.62 -1.21
N SER A 280 2.12 -14.21 -2.40
CA SER A 280 3.23 -13.92 -3.32
C SER A 280 3.18 -12.47 -3.81
N ALA A 281 1.99 -11.95 -4.14
CA ALA A 281 1.82 -10.55 -4.54
C ALA A 281 2.30 -9.58 -3.48
N THR A 282 2.06 -9.90 -2.20
CA THR A 282 2.50 -9.09 -1.07
C THR A 282 4.03 -9.10 -0.94
N ASP A 283 4.66 -10.26 -1.00
CA ASP A 283 6.13 -10.37 -0.98
C ASP A 283 6.75 -9.65 -2.19
N HIS A 284 6.19 -9.84 -3.38
CA HIS A 284 6.64 -9.16 -4.60
C HIS A 284 6.54 -7.63 -4.49
N ASN A 285 5.45 -7.11 -3.90
CA ASN A 285 5.32 -5.67 -3.70
C ASN A 285 6.37 -5.11 -2.73
N GLN A 286 6.73 -5.87 -1.67
CA GLN A 286 7.84 -5.48 -0.79
C GLN A 286 9.17 -5.40 -1.56
N LEU A 287 9.45 -6.39 -2.41
CA LEU A 287 10.65 -6.39 -3.27
C LEU A 287 10.65 -5.23 -4.26
N ILE A 288 9.50 -4.92 -4.88
CA ILE A 288 9.35 -3.76 -5.77
C ILE A 288 9.74 -2.48 -5.04
N MET A 289 9.15 -2.22 -3.86
CA MET A 289 9.44 -1.01 -3.07
C MET A 289 10.91 -0.92 -2.64
N GLU A 290 11.51 -2.03 -2.26
CA GLU A 290 12.93 -2.09 -1.86
C GLU A 290 13.83 -1.80 -3.06
N LEU A 291 13.63 -2.51 -4.18
CA LEU A 291 14.48 -2.37 -5.37
C LEU A 291 14.35 -0.99 -6.00
N MET A 292 13.18 -0.38 -6.01
CA MET A 292 13.01 1.02 -6.46
C MET A 292 13.92 1.97 -5.67
N LYS A 293 13.97 1.85 -4.35
CA LYS A 293 14.84 2.67 -3.50
C LYS A 293 16.33 2.38 -3.70
N ARG A 294 16.69 1.15 -4.04
CA ARG A 294 18.09 0.73 -4.23
C ARG A 294 18.64 1.05 -5.62
N ILE A 295 17.80 0.98 -6.64
CA ILE A 295 18.23 1.18 -8.03
C ILE A 295 18.21 2.66 -8.42
N ALA A 296 17.21 3.45 -7.97
CA ALA A 296 17.13 4.87 -8.32
C ALA A 296 18.44 5.66 -8.06
N PRO A 297 19.16 5.46 -6.92
CA PRO A 297 20.44 6.14 -6.69
C PRO A 297 21.55 5.82 -7.67
N LYS A 298 21.54 4.66 -8.34
CA LYS A 298 22.49 4.29 -9.37
C LYS A 298 22.30 5.13 -10.64
N HIS A 299 21.07 5.60 -10.86
CA HIS A 299 20.68 6.49 -11.96
C HIS A 299 20.66 7.97 -11.57
N GLY A 300 21.29 8.34 -10.42
CA GLY A 300 21.34 9.72 -9.93
C GLY A 300 19.99 10.26 -9.45
N MET A 301 19.04 9.41 -9.12
CA MET A 301 17.70 9.75 -8.61
C MET A 301 17.45 9.17 -7.24
N VAL A 302 16.37 9.59 -6.59
CA VAL A 302 15.83 9.00 -5.37
C VAL A 302 14.36 8.70 -5.60
N CYS A 303 13.93 7.48 -5.25
CA CYS A 303 12.54 7.06 -5.28
C CYS A 303 11.85 7.43 -3.97
N LEU A 304 10.78 8.23 -4.06
CA LEU A 304 9.92 8.59 -2.94
C LEU A 304 8.66 7.75 -2.99
N LEU A 305 8.43 6.97 -1.93
CA LEU A 305 7.21 6.17 -1.73
C LEU A 305 6.23 6.82 -0.76
N HIS A 306 6.51 8.04 -0.29
CA HIS A 306 5.57 8.77 0.56
C HIS A 306 4.29 9.08 -0.21
N GLU A 307 3.13 8.98 0.45
CA GLU A 307 1.82 9.15 -0.17
C GLU A 307 1.55 10.57 -0.68
N LYS A 308 2.17 11.58 -0.06
CA LYS A 308 2.02 12.99 -0.44
C LYS A 308 3.35 13.74 -0.36
N PRO A 309 4.32 13.44 -1.26
CA PRO A 309 5.64 14.06 -1.17
C PRO A 309 5.60 15.56 -1.51
N PHE A 310 4.62 16.01 -2.28
CA PHE A 310 4.46 17.41 -2.71
C PHE A 310 3.03 17.88 -2.47
N ALA A 311 2.85 18.95 -1.70
CA ALA A 311 1.53 19.54 -1.48
C ALA A 311 0.99 20.19 -2.76
N GLY A 312 -0.33 20.13 -2.95
CA GLY A 312 -0.97 20.70 -4.14
C GLY A 312 -0.81 19.88 -5.43
N MET A 313 -0.09 18.76 -5.38
CA MET A 313 0.09 17.80 -6.48
C MET A 313 -0.70 16.53 -6.21
N ASN A 314 -0.83 15.64 -7.21
CA ASN A 314 -1.33 14.29 -6.98
C ASN A 314 -0.46 13.56 -5.95
N GLY A 315 -1.08 12.75 -5.14
CA GLY A 315 -0.40 11.83 -4.23
C GLY A 315 -0.20 10.47 -4.85
N SER A 316 0.65 9.65 -4.24
CA SER A 316 0.91 8.28 -4.68
C SER A 316 0.15 7.27 -3.83
N GLY A 317 -0.59 6.42 -4.49
CA GLY A 317 -1.31 5.30 -3.91
C GLY A 317 -0.77 3.96 -4.35
N LYS A 318 -1.55 2.96 -4.01
CA LYS A 318 -1.33 1.59 -4.41
C LYS A 318 -2.69 0.94 -4.65
N HIS A 319 -3.11 0.86 -5.91
CA HIS A 319 -4.39 0.25 -6.23
C HIS A 319 -4.28 -1.26 -6.04
N ASN A 320 -5.01 -1.79 -5.07
CA ASN A 320 -5.03 -3.21 -4.75
C ASN A 320 -6.14 -3.90 -5.54
N ASN A 321 -5.79 -4.43 -6.71
CA ASN A 321 -6.71 -5.19 -7.57
C ASN A 321 -6.87 -6.60 -6.98
N TRP A 322 -8.03 -6.88 -6.41
CA TRP A 322 -8.33 -8.12 -5.70
C TRP A 322 -9.39 -8.95 -6.43
N SER A 323 -9.18 -10.26 -6.52
CA SER A 323 -10.12 -11.23 -7.08
C SER A 323 -9.98 -12.61 -6.44
N LEU A 324 -10.79 -13.57 -6.87
CA LEU A 324 -10.75 -14.96 -6.42
C LEU A 324 -10.52 -15.88 -7.62
N SER A 325 -9.52 -16.76 -7.51
CA SER A 325 -9.16 -17.70 -8.57
C SER A 325 -9.18 -19.14 -8.06
N THR A 326 -9.63 -20.06 -8.88
CA THR A 326 -9.54 -21.50 -8.62
C THR A 326 -8.13 -22.00 -8.89
N GLU A 327 -7.84 -23.26 -8.53
CA GLU A 327 -6.57 -23.92 -8.85
C GLU A 327 -6.35 -24.11 -10.35
N SER A 328 -7.40 -24.12 -11.16
CA SER A 328 -7.34 -24.17 -12.63
C SER A 328 -7.09 -22.80 -13.27
N GLY A 329 -7.08 -21.71 -12.47
CA GLY A 329 -6.92 -20.34 -12.95
C GLY A 329 -8.24 -19.70 -13.40
N GLU A 330 -9.39 -20.33 -13.18
CA GLU A 330 -10.69 -19.69 -13.40
C GLU A 330 -10.88 -18.54 -12.39
N ASN A 331 -11.27 -17.37 -12.90
CA ASN A 331 -11.59 -16.22 -12.06
C ASN A 331 -13.09 -16.25 -11.71
N LEU A 332 -13.39 -16.41 -10.42
CA LEU A 332 -14.76 -16.50 -9.92
C LEU A 332 -15.54 -15.18 -9.95
N LEU A 333 -14.84 -14.05 -10.06
CA LEU A 333 -15.45 -12.73 -10.26
C LEU A 333 -15.55 -12.34 -11.74
N ASN A 334 -15.39 -13.29 -12.65
CA ASN A 334 -15.66 -13.07 -14.06
C ASN A 334 -17.17 -13.18 -14.33
N PRO A 335 -17.85 -12.09 -14.73
CA PRO A 335 -19.31 -12.09 -14.98
C PRO A 335 -19.71 -12.99 -16.14
N GLY A 336 -18.77 -13.33 -17.03
CA GLY A 336 -19.08 -14.07 -18.26
C GLY A 336 -19.68 -13.17 -19.34
N ARG A 337 -20.34 -13.82 -20.32
CA ARG A 337 -20.99 -13.11 -21.44
C ARG A 337 -22.35 -12.54 -21.05
N GLU A 338 -23.06 -13.22 -20.17
CA GLU A 338 -24.41 -12.89 -19.70
C GLU A 338 -24.42 -12.86 -18.17
N PRO A 339 -24.03 -11.71 -17.57
CA PRO A 339 -23.90 -11.58 -16.12
C PRO A 339 -25.19 -11.92 -15.35
N SER A 340 -26.37 -11.58 -15.91
CA SER A 340 -27.67 -11.80 -15.30
C SER A 340 -28.03 -13.30 -15.14
N GLU A 341 -27.41 -14.18 -15.92
CA GLU A 341 -27.62 -15.63 -15.85
C GLU A 341 -26.56 -16.32 -14.96
N ASN A 342 -25.49 -15.62 -14.62
CA ASN A 342 -24.41 -16.18 -13.80
C ASN A 342 -24.71 -16.00 -12.30
N THR A 343 -25.60 -16.85 -11.77
CA THR A 343 -26.05 -16.79 -10.37
C THR A 343 -24.88 -16.88 -9.38
N LEU A 344 -23.84 -17.70 -9.65
CA LEU A 344 -22.66 -17.79 -8.78
C LEU A 344 -21.88 -16.47 -8.74
N PHE A 345 -21.66 -15.85 -9.89
CA PHE A 345 -21.00 -14.54 -9.95
C PHE A 345 -21.80 -13.48 -9.19
N LEU A 346 -23.13 -13.39 -9.43
CA LEU A 346 -23.99 -12.41 -8.74
C LEU A 346 -24.02 -12.64 -7.22
N LEU A 347 -23.98 -13.89 -6.78
CA LEU A 347 -23.91 -14.26 -5.38
C LEU A 347 -22.59 -13.78 -4.74
N LEU A 348 -21.45 -14.01 -5.42
CA LEU A 348 -20.14 -13.56 -4.99
C LEU A 348 -20.03 -12.03 -4.99
N LEU A 349 -20.55 -11.36 -6.02
CA LEU A 349 -20.65 -9.90 -6.10
C LEU A 349 -21.43 -9.35 -4.89
N THR A 350 -22.58 -9.95 -4.59
CA THR A 350 -23.43 -9.57 -3.47
C THR A 350 -22.73 -9.79 -2.13
N ALA A 351 -21.98 -10.89 -1.98
CA ALA A 351 -21.21 -11.17 -0.77
C ALA A 351 -20.11 -10.09 -0.54
N VAL A 352 -19.44 -9.65 -1.61
CA VAL A 352 -18.46 -8.57 -1.49
C VAL A 352 -19.13 -7.25 -1.11
N ILE A 353 -20.26 -6.89 -1.74
CA ILE A 353 -21.01 -5.67 -1.41
C ILE A 353 -21.47 -5.68 0.05
N ALA A 354 -22.02 -6.80 0.52
CA ALA A 354 -22.45 -6.97 1.90
C ALA A 354 -21.29 -6.86 2.87
N ALA A 355 -20.17 -7.53 2.59
CA ALA A 355 -18.96 -7.48 3.41
C ALA A 355 -18.40 -6.05 3.55
N VAL A 356 -18.34 -5.31 2.44
CA VAL A 356 -17.81 -3.94 2.44
C VAL A 356 -18.76 -2.98 3.17
N ASP A 357 -20.08 -3.16 3.09
CA ASP A 357 -21.04 -2.33 3.81
C ASP A 357 -21.08 -2.63 5.32
N ASP A 358 -21.11 -3.92 5.70
CA ASP A 358 -21.10 -4.33 7.11
C ASP A 358 -19.81 -3.91 7.83
N HIS A 359 -18.67 -3.89 7.12
CA HIS A 359 -17.33 -3.66 7.69
C HIS A 359 -16.60 -2.48 7.02
N GLN A 360 -17.31 -1.44 6.61
CA GLN A 360 -16.71 -0.26 5.95
C GLN A 360 -15.63 0.43 6.82
N ASP A 361 -15.76 0.37 8.14
CA ASP A 361 -14.79 0.88 9.09
C ASP A 361 -13.46 0.07 9.05
N LEU A 362 -13.54 -1.26 8.95
CA LEU A 362 -12.36 -2.11 8.78
C LEU A 362 -11.71 -1.93 7.41
N ILE A 363 -12.50 -1.77 6.34
CA ILE A 363 -11.95 -1.45 5.01
C ILE A 363 -11.17 -0.13 5.08
N ARG A 364 -11.72 0.93 5.72
CA ARG A 364 -10.98 2.20 5.91
C ARG A 364 -9.75 2.01 6.81
N PHE A 365 -9.87 1.26 7.90
CA PHE A 365 -8.75 0.92 8.79
C PHE A 365 -7.59 0.28 8.03
N SER A 366 -7.84 -0.62 7.08
CA SER A 366 -6.81 -1.34 6.33
C SER A 366 -5.92 -0.44 5.47
N ALA A 367 -6.33 0.80 5.22
CA ALA A 367 -5.60 1.80 4.43
C ALA A 367 -5.16 3.01 5.28
N CYS A 368 -5.17 2.92 6.60
CA CYS A 368 -4.82 4.03 7.46
C CYS A 368 -3.30 4.14 7.69
N SER A 369 -2.77 5.34 7.55
CA SER A 369 -1.43 5.74 7.99
C SER A 369 -1.36 7.26 8.06
N TYR A 370 -0.45 7.81 8.87
CA TYR A 370 -0.24 9.25 8.97
C TYR A 370 -0.04 9.93 7.60
N SER A 371 0.81 9.34 6.77
CA SER A 371 1.12 9.88 5.44
C SER A 371 -0.06 9.74 4.45
N ASN A 372 -0.87 8.68 4.58
CA ASN A 372 -2.04 8.50 3.72
C ASN A 372 -3.21 9.43 4.10
N ASP A 373 -3.31 9.85 5.36
CA ASP A 373 -4.29 10.89 5.77
C ASP A 373 -4.03 12.22 5.02
N LEU A 374 -2.77 12.50 4.63
CA LEU A 374 -2.41 13.67 3.84
C LEU A 374 -2.80 13.55 2.35
N ARG A 375 -3.04 12.33 1.87
CA ARG A 375 -3.40 12.03 0.47
C ARG A 375 -4.90 11.91 0.28
N LEU A 376 -5.59 11.18 1.15
CA LEU A 376 -7.02 10.84 0.99
C LEU A 376 -7.91 12.09 0.92
N GLY A 377 -8.90 12.04 0.03
CA GLY A 377 -9.84 13.15 -0.19
C GLY A 377 -9.23 14.36 -0.90
N GLN A 378 -8.00 14.24 -1.42
CA GLN A 378 -7.35 15.25 -2.24
C GLN A 378 -7.25 14.78 -3.69
N THR A 379 -6.66 15.58 -4.56
CA THR A 379 -6.52 15.35 -6.00
C THR A 379 -6.24 13.89 -6.36
N GLU A 380 -7.17 13.23 -7.07
CA GLU A 380 -7.15 11.84 -7.56
C GLU A 380 -7.06 10.74 -6.47
N ALA A 381 -7.20 11.09 -5.20
CA ALA A 381 -7.28 10.11 -4.12
C ALA A 381 -8.72 10.00 -3.58
N PRO A 382 -9.25 8.78 -3.35
CA PRO A 382 -10.60 8.60 -2.85
C PRO A 382 -10.77 9.25 -1.47
N PRO A 383 -12.02 9.71 -1.14
CA PRO A 383 -12.31 10.22 0.19
C PRO A 383 -12.25 9.09 1.25
N ALA A 384 -12.25 9.48 2.52
CA ALA A 384 -12.27 8.53 3.64
C ALA A 384 -13.57 7.72 3.77
N ILE A 385 -14.61 8.07 3.01
CA ILE A 385 -15.90 7.38 2.97
C ILE A 385 -15.77 6.16 2.03
N ILE A 386 -16.09 4.99 2.51
CA ILE A 386 -16.13 3.78 1.69
C ILE A 386 -17.42 3.76 0.89
N SER A 387 -17.30 3.55 -0.42
CA SER A 387 -18.42 3.25 -1.34
C SER A 387 -17.97 2.22 -2.38
N VAL A 388 -18.92 1.51 -2.94
CA VAL A 388 -18.69 0.48 -3.96
C VAL A 388 -19.24 0.95 -5.29
N PHE A 389 -18.44 0.88 -6.34
CA PHE A 389 -18.87 1.09 -7.72
C PHE A 389 -18.93 -0.26 -8.44
N ILE A 390 -20.05 -0.57 -9.07
CA ILE A 390 -20.24 -1.83 -9.82
C ILE A 390 -20.50 -1.63 -11.32
N GLY A 391 -20.60 -0.38 -11.77
CA GLY A 391 -20.96 -0.03 -13.14
C GLY A 391 -22.46 -0.06 -13.40
N ASP A 392 -22.87 0.55 -14.50
CA ASP A 392 -24.31 0.76 -14.79
C ASP A 392 -25.03 -0.55 -15.13
N GLU A 393 -24.44 -1.43 -15.96
CA GLU A 393 -25.03 -2.71 -16.36
C GLU A 393 -25.31 -3.62 -15.16
N LEU A 394 -24.32 -3.79 -14.26
CA LEU A 394 -24.51 -4.61 -13.06
C LEU A 394 -25.48 -3.94 -12.07
N GLY A 395 -25.46 -2.61 -11.97
CA GLY A 395 -26.43 -1.87 -11.18
C GLY A 395 -27.86 -2.11 -11.65
N GLU A 396 -28.13 -2.02 -12.95
CA GLU A 396 -29.44 -2.31 -13.56
C GLU A 396 -29.86 -3.79 -13.36
N ILE A 397 -28.92 -4.74 -13.51
CA ILE A 397 -29.19 -6.16 -13.26
C ILE A 397 -29.62 -6.37 -11.81
N MET A 398 -28.87 -5.83 -10.86
CA MET A 398 -29.15 -5.98 -9.44
C MET A 398 -30.47 -5.30 -9.03
N ASP A 399 -30.76 -4.11 -9.54
CA ASP A 399 -32.03 -3.39 -9.31
C ASP A 399 -33.22 -4.16 -9.91
N THR A 400 -33.05 -4.78 -11.09
CA THR A 400 -34.08 -5.59 -11.75
C THR A 400 -34.38 -6.85 -10.94
N ILE A 401 -33.36 -7.53 -10.42
CA ILE A 401 -33.50 -8.70 -9.52
C ILE A 401 -34.23 -8.30 -8.24
N CYS A 402 -33.90 -7.14 -7.64
CA CYS A 402 -34.61 -6.63 -6.48
C CYS A 402 -36.09 -6.34 -6.74
N ALA A 403 -36.40 -5.85 -7.93
CA ALA A 403 -37.79 -5.65 -8.35
C ALA A 403 -38.56 -6.97 -8.64
N GLY A 404 -37.87 -8.11 -8.61
CA GLY A 404 -38.46 -9.42 -8.89
C GLY A 404 -38.76 -9.67 -10.38
N ASN A 405 -38.05 -8.99 -11.26
CA ASN A 405 -38.18 -9.06 -12.70
C ASN A 405 -36.98 -9.80 -13.31
N ASP A 406 -37.18 -10.35 -14.54
CA ASP A 406 -36.06 -10.85 -15.33
C ASP A 406 -35.40 -9.70 -16.10
N TYR A 407 -34.06 -9.67 -16.05
CA TYR A 407 -33.29 -8.68 -16.80
C TYR A 407 -33.29 -8.99 -18.29
N SER A 408 -33.68 -8.04 -19.10
CA SER A 408 -33.64 -8.12 -20.56
C SER A 408 -32.52 -7.19 -21.05
N ARG A 409 -31.47 -7.76 -21.61
CA ARG A 409 -30.33 -7.02 -22.12
C ARG A 409 -30.72 -6.04 -23.21
N ALA A 410 -30.32 -4.79 -23.11
CA ALA A 410 -30.36 -3.83 -24.20
C ALA A 410 -29.43 -4.28 -25.34
N GLU A 411 -29.76 -3.96 -26.61
CA GLU A 411 -28.94 -4.31 -27.78
C GLU A 411 -27.52 -3.78 -27.58
N GLN A 412 -26.52 -4.65 -27.83
CA GLN A 412 -25.11 -4.29 -27.73
C GLN A 412 -24.77 -3.13 -28.67
N GLN A 413 -24.35 -2.03 -28.12
CA GLN A 413 -23.87 -0.88 -28.91
C GLN A 413 -22.43 -1.12 -29.38
N PHE A 414 -22.18 -0.90 -30.67
CA PHE A 414 -20.85 -0.88 -31.25
C PHE A 414 -20.45 0.57 -31.56
N ILE A 415 -19.30 0.96 -31.06
CA ILE A 415 -18.70 2.26 -31.38
C ILE A 415 -17.99 2.14 -32.72
N SER A 416 -18.42 2.93 -33.70
CA SER A 416 -17.71 3.11 -34.97
C SER A 416 -16.79 4.30 -34.86
N MET A 417 -15.52 4.10 -35.16
CA MET A 417 -14.54 5.20 -35.18
C MET A 417 -14.66 6.10 -36.42
N GLY A 418 -15.58 5.81 -37.35
CA GLY A 418 -15.78 6.57 -38.59
C GLY A 418 -14.65 6.44 -39.60
N VAL A 419 -13.72 5.52 -39.39
CA VAL A 419 -12.58 5.24 -40.30
C VAL A 419 -12.71 3.80 -40.78
N GLU A 420 -12.76 3.59 -42.11
CA GLU A 420 -13.01 2.27 -42.71
C GLU A 420 -11.98 1.20 -42.32
N ALA A 421 -10.72 1.57 -42.09
CA ALA A 421 -9.64 0.67 -41.72
C ALA A 421 -9.64 0.30 -40.22
N MET A 422 -10.48 0.92 -39.40
CA MET A 422 -10.52 0.68 -37.96
C MET A 422 -11.60 -0.34 -37.58
N PRO A 423 -11.30 -1.26 -36.64
CA PRO A 423 -12.29 -2.22 -36.18
C PRO A 423 -13.45 -1.52 -35.46
N ARG A 424 -14.65 -2.10 -35.57
CA ARG A 424 -15.75 -1.72 -34.68
C ARG A 424 -15.45 -2.22 -33.28
N VAL A 425 -15.44 -1.34 -32.31
CA VAL A 425 -15.20 -1.68 -30.91
C VAL A 425 -16.54 -1.85 -30.21
N LYS A 426 -16.70 -2.95 -29.49
CA LYS A 426 -17.86 -3.15 -28.64
C LYS A 426 -17.82 -2.07 -27.56
N ALA A 427 -18.92 -1.34 -27.39
CA ALA A 427 -19.03 -0.41 -26.27
C ALA A 427 -18.87 -1.21 -24.97
N ASP A 428 -17.93 -0.82 -24.14
CA ASP A 428 -17.78 -1.36 -22.80
C ASP A 428 -18.77 -0.60 -21.91
N ASN A 429 -19.70 -1.34 -21.30
CA ASN A 429 -20.68 -0.75 -20.39
C ASN A 429 -20.12 -0.54 -18.98
N THR A 430 -18.87 -0.92 -18.74
CA THR A 430 -18.16 -0.71 -17.47
C THR A 430 -17.30 0.54 -17.59
N ASP A 431 -17.88 1.73 -17.43
CA ASP A 431 -17.07 2.93 -17.23
C ASP A 431 -16.39 2.84 -15.86
N ARG A 432 -15.11 3.25 -15.80
CA ARG A 432 -14.35 3.26 -14.56
C ARG A 432 -14.69 4.54 -13.79
N ASN A 433 -15.42 4.43 -12.67
CA ASN A 433 -15.51 5.55 -11.75
C ASN A 433 -14.17 5.72 -10.99
N ARG A 434 -13.31 6.60 -11.48
CA ARG A 434 -11.99 6.87 -10.91
C ARG A 434 -12.05 7.47 -9.50
N THR A 435 -13.21 7.93 -9.05
CA THR A 435 -13.38 8.56 -7.74
C THR A 435 -13.81 7.57 -6.65
N SER A 436 -14.29 6.37 -7.02
CA SER A 436 -14.73 5.36 -6.07
C SER A 436 -13.54 4.71 -5.34
N PRO A 437 -13.59 4.57 -4.01
CA PRO A 437 -12.54 3.91 -3.24
C PRO A 437 -12.49 2.39 -3.46
N PHE A 438 -13.62 1.77 -3.84
CA PHE A 438 -13.73 0.33 -4.05
C PHE A 438 -14.58 0.06 -5.30
N ALA A 439 -13.95 -0.26 -6.44
CA ALA A 439 -14.61 -0.34 -7.73
C ALA A 439 -14.49 -1.73 -8.35
N PHE A 440 -15.61 -2.27 -8.85
CA PHE A 440 -15.58 -3.45 -9.71
C PHE A 440 -15.15 -3.06 -11.12
N THR A 441 -14.07 -3.67 -11.62
CA THR A 441 -13.46 -3.34 -12.91
C THR A 441 -13.43 -4.56 -13.86
N GLY A 442 -14.60 -5.15 -14.09
CA GLY A 442 -14.83 -6.19 -15.07
C GLY A 442 -14.64 -7.62 -14.56
N ASN A 443 -13.65 -7.93 -13.75
CA ASN A 443 -13.41 -9.26 -13.17
C ASN A 443 -12.66 -9.24 -11.85
N LYS A 444 -12.57 -8.06 -11.21
CA LYS A 444 -11.87 -7.82 -9.97
C LYS A 444 -12.41 -6.58 -9.29
N PHE A 445 -12.15 -6.46 -8.00
CA PHE A 445 -12.34 -5.22 -7.27
C PHE A 445 -11.02 -4.49 -7.12
N GLU A 446 -11.03 -3.21 -7.43
CA GLU A 446 -9.91 -2.31 -7.28
C GLU A 446 -10.11 -1.46 -6.02
N PHE A 447 -9.30 -1.73 -4.99
CA PHE A 447 -9.29 -0.95 -3.76
C PHE A 447 -8.20 0.11 -3.85
N ARG A 448 -8.60 1.39 -3.97
CA ARG A 448 -7.74 2.54 -4.32
C ARG A 448 -7.18 3.30 -3.15
N MET A 449 -7.61 2.97 -1.92
CA MET A 449 -7.20 3.73 -0.74
C MET A 449 -5.80 3.44 -0.22
N PRO A 450 -5.21 2.24 -0.33
CA PRO A 450 -3.89 1.98 0.23
C PRO A 450 -2.84 2.98 -0.27
N GLY A 451 -2.00 3.46 0.65
CA GLY A 451 -0.92 4.38 0.36
C GLY A 451 0.28 3.68 -0.28
N SER A 452 1.07 4.43 -1.06
CA SER A 452 2.22 3.87 -1.80
C SER A 452 3.31 3.30 -0.90
N ALA A 453 3.49 3.80 0.34
CA ALA A 453 4.44 3.27 1.30
C ALA A 453 3.92 2.07 2.10
N GLN A 454 2.60 1.81 2.09
CA GLN A 454 2.00 0.74 2.88
C GLN A 454 2.26 -0.65 2.30
N SER A 455 2.25 -1.68 3.17
CA SER A 455 2.13 -3.07 2.72
C SER A 455 0.69 -3.35 2.31
N ILE A 456 0.51 -4.07 1.20
CA ILE A 456 -0.82 -4.55 0.79
C ILE A 456 -1.36 -5.69 1.68
N ALA A 457 -0.54 -6.20 2.61
CA ALA A 457 -0.98 -7.23 3.53
C ALA A 457 -2.20 -6.77 4.33
N ASP A 458 -2.19 -5.55 4.88
CA ASP A 458 -3.28 -5.04 5.72
C ASP A 458 -4.60 -5.00 4.97
N ALA A 459 -4.61 -4.48 3.72
CA ALA A 459 -5.78 -4.45 2.86
C ALA A 459 -6.31 -5.87 2.58
N ASN A 460 -5.42 -6.79 2.23
CA ASN A 460 -5.82 -8.15 1.87
C ASN A 460 -6.24 -8.99 3.09
N ILE A 461 -5.66 -8.79 4.27
CA ILE A 461 -6.12 -9.43 5.52
C ILE A 461 -7.58 -9.05 5.78
N VAL A 462 -7.89 -7.76 5.69
CA VAL A 462 -9.24 -7.27 5.96
C VAL A 462 -10.21 -7.74 4.89
N ILE A 463 -9.94 -7.48 3.60
CA ILE A 463 -10.84 -7.88 2.50
C ILE A 463 -11.12 -9.38 2.54
N ASN A 464 -10.09 -10.22 2.67
CA ASN A 464 -10.26 -11.67 2.74
C ASN A 464 -11.14 -12.07 3.94
N THR A 465 -10.97 -11.45 5.10
CA THR A 465 -11.70 -11.80 6.33
C THR A 465 -13.17 -11.40 6.24
N VAL A 466 -13.46 -10.16 5.85
CA VAL A 466 -14.85 -9.68 5.80
C VAL A 466 -15.65 -10.35 4.68
N VAL A 467 -15.01 -10.62 3.54
CA VAL A 467 -15.66 -11.35 2.44
C VAL A 467 -15.88 -12.82 2.79
N ALA A 468 -14.92 -13.45 3.48
CA ALA A 468 -15.10 -14.82 3.97
C ALA A 468 -16.25 -14.92 4.98
N GLU A 469 -16.42 -13.95 5.86
CA GLU A 469 -17.53 -13.87 6.81
C GLU A 469 -18.89 -13.81 6.07
N ALA A 470 -19.01 -12.94 5.08
CA ALA A 470 -20.23 -12.86 4.26
C ALA A 470 -20.50 -14.16 3.49
N MET A 471 -19.45 -14.78 2.92
CA MET A 471 -19.56 -16.07 2.25
C MET A 471 -19.98 -17.19 3.20
N ALA A 472 -19.49 -17.20 4.44
CA ALA A 472 -19.89 -18.15 5.47
C ALA A 472 -21.40 -18.05 5.75
N ARG A 473 -21.91 -16.84 5.97
CA ARG A 473 -23.35 -16.59 6.16
C ARG A 473 -24.19 -17.09 4.97
N PHE A 474 -23.71 -16.82 3.76
CA PHE A 474 -24.39 -17.25 2.53
C PHE A 474 -24.36 -18.78 2.38
N ALA A 475 -23.22 -19.39 2.65
CA ALA A 475 -23.09 -20.84 2.61
C ALA A 475 -24.00 -21.52 3.63
N ASP A 476 -24.10 -21.01 4.87
CA ASP A 476 -25.00 -21.54 5.88
C ASP A 476 -26.46 -21.61 5.40
N VAL A 477 -26.93 -20.59 4.69
CA VAL A 477 -28.29 -20.59 4.09
C VAL A 477 -28.41 -21.63 2.98
N LEU A 478 -27.44 -21.65 2.08
CA LEU A 478 -27.49 -22.47 0.87
C LEU A 478 -27.29 -23.96 1.17
N GLU A 479 -26.44 -24.33 2.12
CA GLU A 479 -26.21 -25.74 2.51
C GLU A 479 -27.51 -26.42 2.97
N HIS A 480 -28.42 -25.66 3.62
CA HIS A 480 -29.68 -26.17 4.15
C HIS A 480 -30.88 -26.01 3.20
N ALA A 481 -30.73 -25.30 2.08
CA ALA A 481 -31.84 -25.09 1.13
C ALA A 481 -32.12 -26.33 0.29
N GLU A 482 -33.41 -26.64 0.08
CA GLU A 482 -33.84 -27.71 -0.83
C GLU A 482 -33.61 -27.35 -2.30
N ASN A 483 -33.93 -26.11 -2.69
CA ASN A 483 -33.67 -25.56 -4.02
C ASN A 483 -32.60 -24.49 -3.94
N LYS A 484 -31.37 -24.87 -4.26
CA LYS A 484 -30.16 -24.01 -4.14
C LYS A 484 -30.26 -22.77 -5.05
N GLU A 485 -30.70 -22.92 -6.27
CA GLU A 485 -30.79 -21.83 -7.26
C GLU A 485 -31.81 -20.77 -6.80
N GLN A 486 -32.99 -21.21 -6.36
CA GLN A 486 -33.99 -20.28 -5.83
C GLN A 486 -33.53 -19.59 -4.57
N ALA A 487 -32.91 -20.32 -3.62
CA ALA A 487 -32.37 -19.75 -2.39
C ALA A 487 -31.26 -18.73 -2.67
N ALA A 488 -30.39 -19.00 -3.67
CA ALA A 488 -29.35 -18.06 -4.07
C ALA A 488 -29.94 -16.76 -4.63
N ARG A 489 -30.97 -16.83 -5.48
CA ARG A 489 -31.65 -15.65 -6.02
C ARG A 489 -32.36 -14.84 -4.92
N GLU A 490 -33.00 -15.49 -3.98
CA GLU A 490 -33.63 -14.81 -2.82
C GLU A 490 -32.58 -14.16 -1.93
N LEU A 491 -31.45 -14.81 -1.72
CA LEU A 491 -30.32 -14.29 -0.94
C LEU A 491 -29.68 -13.06 -1.63
N ILE A 492 -29.41 -13.14 -2.94
CA ILE A 492 -28.92 -12.02 -3.73
C ILE A 492 -29.88 -10.83 -3.57
N ARG A 493 -31.17 -11.04 -3.74
CA ARG A 493 -32.18 -9.99 -3.63
C ARG A 493 -32.19 -9.34 -2.25
N SER A 494 -32.33 -10.15 -1.19
CA SER A 494 -32.47 -9.66 0.18
C SER A 494 -31.21 -8.95 0.68
N GLU A 495 -30.03 -9.51 0.40
CA GLU A 495 -28.77 -8.93 0.83
C GLU A 495 -28.42 -7.68 0.01
N TYR A 496 -28.66 -7.65 -1.30
CA TYR A 496 -28.42 -6.44 -2.07
C TYR A 496 -29.38 -5.31 -1.64
N GLU A 497 -30.66 -5.58 -1.41
CA GLU A 497 -31.61 -4.57 -0.92
C GLU A 497 -31.16 -3.97 0.41
N LYS A 498 -30.61 -4.79 1.31
CA LYS A 498 -30.10 -4.35 2.62
C LYS A 498 -28.82 -3.49 2.51
N HIS A 499 -27.92 -3.87 1.58
CA HIS A 499 -26.59 -3.28 1.50
C HIS A 499 -26.40 -2.28 0.34
N ARG A 500 -27.42 -2.08 -0.52
CA ARG A 500 -27.34 -1.15 -1.66
C ARG A 500 -26.98 0.30 -1.28
N ARG A 501 -27.10 0.66 -0.01
CA ARG A 501 -26.74 2.00 0.51
C ARG A 501 -25.27 2.35 0.26
N ILE A 502 -24.37 1.37 0.16
CA ILE A 502 -22.95 1.61 -0.08
C ILE A 502 -22.62 1.73 -1.58
N VAL A 503 -23.54 1.26 -2.45
CA VAL A 503 -23.33 1.34 -3.92
C VAL A 503 -23.53 2.77 -4.39
N TYR A 504 -22.55 3.32 -5.10
CA TYR A 504 -22.58 4.69 -5.59
C TYR A 504 -21.82 4.83 -6.92
N SER A 505 -22.46 5.45 -7.91
CA SER A 505 -21.93 5.66 -9.27
C SER A 505 -21.57 7.12 -9.57
N GLY A 506 -21.77 8.05 -8.61
CA GLY A 506 -21.49 9.47 -8.80
C GLY A 506 -20.05 9.88 -8.47
N ASN A 507 -19.81 11.20 -8.47
CA ASN A 507 -18.51 11.77 -8.12
C ASN A 507 -18.30 11.75 -6.59
N CYS A 508 -17.42 10.85 -6.12
CA CYS A 508 -17.08 10.70 -4.70
C CYS A 508 -16.27 11.88 -4.12
N TYR A 509 -15.74 12.78 -4.96
CA TYR A 509 -14.99 13.96 -4.50
C TYR A 509 -15.91 15.16 -4.18
N SER A 510 -17.21 15.08 -4.47
CA SER A 510 -18.12 16.18 -4.28
C SER A 510 -18.56 16.35 -2.81
N GLU A 511 -18.84 17.60 -2.40
CA GLU A 511 -19.42 17.86 -1.07
C GLU A 511 -20.84 17.30 -0.93
N GLU A 512 -21.56 17.15 -2.04
CA GLU A 512 -22.87 16.54 -2.10
C GLU A 512 -22.80 15.07 -1.69
N TRP A 513 -21.71 14.38 -2.12
CA TRP A 513 -21.48 12.99 -1.72
C TRP A 513 -21.25 12.86 -0.20
N GLU A 514 -20.43 13.72 0.40
CA GLU A 514 -20.21 13.67 1.85
C GLU A 514 -21.54 13.80 2.63
N LYS A 515 -22.42 14.70 2.19
CA LYS A 515 -23.76 14.88 2.78
C LYS A 515 -24.66 13.67 2.54
N GLU A 516 -24.63 13.11 1.34
CA GLU A 516 -25.43 11.94 0.98
C GLU A 516 -24.96 10.67 1.71
N ALA A 517 -23.67 10.46 1.82
CA ALA A 517 -23.07 9.36 2.59
C ALA A 517 -23.50 9.42 4.07
N GLY A 518 -23.52 10.61 4.65
CA GLY A 518 -24.05 10.80 6.02
C GLY A 518 -25.52 10.43 6.15
N ARG A 519 -26.38 10.77 5.15
CA ARG A 519 -27.79 10.34 5.15
C ARG A 519 -27.95 8.83 5.01
N ARG A 520 -27.05 8.17 4.28
CA ARG A 520 -27.00 6.70 4.12
C ARG A 520 -26.45 5.98 5.35
N GLY A 521 -25.92 6.73 6.33
CA GLY A 521 -25.30 6.17 7.54
C GLY A 521 -23.93 5.54 7.27
N LEU A 522 -23.20 6.02 6.26
CA LEU A 522 -21.83 5.59 5.97
C LEU A 522 -20.83 6.33 6.88
N TYR A 523 -19.75 5.64 7.28
CA TYR A 523 -18.69 6.25 8.09
C TYR A 523 -17.84 7.21 7.26
N ASN A 524 -17.40 8.30 7.89
CA ASN A 524 -16.41 9.22 7.36
C ASN A 524 -15.24 9.35 8.35
N LEU A 525 -14.39 8.34 8.38
CA LEU A 525 -13.24 8.27 9.27
C LEU A 525 -12.04 8.98 8.61
N LYS A 526 -11.98 10.31 8.78
CA LYS A 526 -11.04 11.18 8.06
C LYS A 526 -9.58 10.91 8.43
N THR A 527 -9.32 10.50 9.68
CA THR A 527 -7.97 10.33 10.20
C THR A 527 -7.66 8.88 10.58
N THR A 528 -6.39 8.56 10.56
CA THR A 528 -5.87 7.27 11.03
C THR A 528 -6.27 6.99 12.48
N VAL A 529 -6.28 8.01 13.36
CA VAL A 529 -6.66 7.85 14.76
C VAL A 529 -8.12 7.36 14.88
N GLU A 530 -9.04 8.00 14.15
CA GLU A 530 -10.46 7.59 14.12
C GLU A 530 -10.65 6.17 13.57
N ALA A 531 -9.90 5.82 12.51
CA ALA A 531 -9.97 4.49 11.91
C ALA A 531 -9.39 3.40 12.85
N GLN A 532 -8.31 3.73 13.58
CA GLN A 532 -7.71 2.84 14.56
C GLN A 532 -8.66 2.57 15.74
N ASP A 533 -9.35 3.58 16.24
CA ASP A 533 -10.33 3.41 17.32
C ASP A 533 -11.44 2.41 16.95
N ARG A 534 -11.84 2.37 15.67
CA ARG A 534 -12.79 1.39 15.17
C ARG A 534 -12.21 -0.04 15.14
N SER A 535 -10.92 -0.20 14.88
CA SER A 535 -10.30 -1.53 14.77
C SER A 535 -10.43 -2.36 16.05
N ILE A 536 -10.46 -1.70 17.21
CA ILE A 536 -10.55 -2.36 18.52
C ILE A 536 -11.98 -2.37 19.10
N ALA A 537 -12.99 -1.95 18.33
CA ALA A 537 -14.39 -2.11 18.70
C ALA A 537 -14.73 -3.59 18.95
N ASP A 538 -15.59 -3.87 19.92
CA ASP A 538 -15.84 -5.25 20.35
C ASP A 538 -16.36 -6.15 19.23
N GLU A 539 -17.19 -5.63 18.33
CA GLU A 539 -17.65 -6.34 17.12
C GLU A 539 -16.51 -6.74 16.19
N ASN A 540 -15.55 -5.83 15.96
CA ASN A 540 -14.41 -6.06 15.07
C ASN A 540 -13.38 -7.02 15.71
N VAL A 541 -13.16 -6.89 17.02
CA VAL A 541 -12.36 -7.86 17.76
C VAL A 541 -13.00 -9.24 17.75
N ALA A 542 -14.33 -9.33 17.89
CA ALA A 542 -15.06 -10.60 17.82
C ALA A 542 -14.94 -11.25 16.45
N LEU A 543 -15.05 -10.47 15.36
CA LEU A 543 -14.86 -10.97 14.00
C LEU A 543 -13.48 -11.61 13.83
N PHE A 544 -12.41 -10.85 14.06
CA PHE A 544 -11.05 -11.34 13.83
C PHE A 544 -10.66 -12.49 14.76
N SER A 545 -11.04 -12.42 16.03
CA SER A 545 -10.73 -13.50 16.99
C SER A 545 -11.59 -14.75 16.77
N GLY A 546 -12.85 -14.58 16.37
CA GLY A 546 -13.76 -15.68 16.05
C GLY A 546 -13.27 -16.54 14.88
N TYR A 547 -12.65 -15.92 13.88
CA TYR A 547 -12.03 -16.60 12.74
C TYR A 547 -10.53 -16.91 12.92
N GLY A 548 -9.95 -16.57 14.06
CA GLY A 548 -8.55 -16.87 14.37
C GLY A 548 -7.53 -16.09 13.52
N ILE A 549 -7.91 -14.94 12.97
CA ILE A 549 -7.02 -14.07 12.18
C ILE A 549 -6.09 -13.31 13.12
N PHE A 550 -6.67 -12.65 14.11
CA PHE A 550 -5.97 -11.98 15.20
C PHE A 550 -6.57 -12.38 16.54
N SER A 551 -5.76 -12.61 17.55
CA SER A 551 -6.22 -12.57 18.93
C SER A 551 -6.54 -11.12 19.35
N ARG A 552 -7.36 -10.94 20.41
CA ARG A 552 -7.58 -9.61 21.00
C ARG A 552 -6.25 -8.94 21.37
N ARG A 553 -5.30 -9.71 21.89
CA ARG A 553 -3.96 -9.24 22.28
C ARG A 553 -3.16 -8.74 21.06
N GLU A 554 -3.19 -9.49 19.96
CA GLU A 554 -2.55 -9.08 18.69
C GLU A 554 -3.17 -7.81 18.10
N MET A 555 -4.50 -7.62 18.20
CA MET A 555 -5.18 -6.41 17.74
C MET A 555 -4.80 -5.18 18.57
N LEU A 556 -4.83 -5.29 19.89
CA LEU A 556 -4.42 -4.20 20.78
C LEU A 556 -2.96 -3.81 20.56
N SER A 557 -2.09 -4.79 20.35
CA SER A 557 -0.69 -4.53 20.01
C SER A 557 -0.53 -3.72 18.72
N ARG A 558 -1.25 -4.08 17.66
CA ARG A 558 -1.21 -3.36 16.38
C ARG A 558 -1.77 -1.95 16.50
N TYR A 559 -2.84 -1.78 17.25
CA TYR A 559 -3.41 -0.49 17.61
C TYR A 559 -2.36 0.43 18.27
N GLU A 560 -1.71 -0.04 19.32
CA GLU A 560 -0.65 0.68 20.02
C GLU A 560 0.50 1.07 19.09
N VAL A 561 1.05 0.10 18.34
CA VAL A 561 2.16 0.35 17.40
C VAL A 561 1.77 1.35 16.30
N SER A 562 0.54 1.30 15.81
CA SER A 562 0.06 2.22 14.78
C SER A 562 -0.06 3.65 15.31
N LEU A 563 -0.63 3.85 16.50
CA LEU A 563 -0.78 5.18 17.11
C LEU A 563 0.56 5.78 17.54
N GLU A 564 1.47 4.96 18.09
CA GLU A 564 2.84 5.40 18.37
C GLU A 564 3.55 5.84 17.07
N THR A 565 3.38 5.08 15.99
CA THR A 565 3.99 5.41 14.70
C THR A 565 3.41 6.72 14.16
N TYR A 566 2.09 6.91 14.24
CA TYR A 566 1.42 8.15 13.86
C TYR A 566 2.00 9.36 14.60
N ALA A 567 2.07 9.28 15.92
CA ALA A 567 2.59 10.38 16.75
C ALA A 567 4.07 10.67 16.44
N LYS A 568 4.91 9.63 16.37
CA LYS A 568 6.36 9.78 16.07
C LYS A 568 6.60 10.43 14.71
N LEU A 569 5.84 10.04 13.67
CA LEU A 569 5.98 10.66 12.35
C LEU A 569 5.57 12.14 12.36
N ALA A 570 4.43 12.48 12.96
CA ALA A 570 3.99 13.86 13.11
C ALA A 570 5.01 14.73 13.89
N GLU A 571 5.59 14.19 14.95
CA GLU A 571 6.60 14.88 15.75
C GLU A 571 7.94 15.06 15.01
N ILE A 572 8.40 14.03 14.26
CA ILE A 572 9.60 14.14 13.43
C ILE A 572 9.43 15.25 12.40
N GLU A 573 8.30 15.28 11.71
CA GLU A 573 7.99 16.32 10.75
C GLU A 573 7.88 17.70 11.41
N GLY A 574 7.17 17.82 12.52
CA GLY A 574 7.01 19.06 13.25
C GLY A 574 8.35 19.63 13.72
N ARG A 575 9.22 18.80 14.31
CA ARG A 575 10.58 19.20 14.74
C ARG A 575 11.45 19.59 13.56
N THR A 576 11.42 18.80 12.46
CA THR A 576 12.17 19.11 11.23
C THR A 576 11.73 20.45 10.64
N MET A 577 10.42 20.70 10.58
CA MET A 577 9.82 21.94 10.10
C MET A 577 10.27 23.15 10.95
N ALA A 578 10.17 23.05 12.26
CA ALA A 578 10.61 24.12 13.19
C ALA A 578 12.10 24.42 13.04
N GLU A 579 12.95 23.40 12.91
CA GLU A 579 14.39 23.58 12.70
C GLU A 579 14.70 24.22 11.34
N MET A 580 14.08 23.78 10.24
CA MET A 580 14.29 24.37 8.91
C MET A 580 13.83 25.83 8.88
N ALA A 581 12.68 26.14 9.47
CA ALA A 581 12.20 27.52 9.59
C ALA A 581 13.21 28.41 10.34
N ALA A 582 13.63 27.98 11.53
CA ALA A 582 14.49 28.77 12.40
C ALA A 582 15.93 28.90 11.90
N LYS A 583 16.51 27.84 11.34
CA LYS A 583 17.93 27.76 10.99
C LYS A 583 18.23 28.06 9.52
N GLU A 584 17.25 27.93 8.65
CA GLU A 584 17.44 28.05 7.20
C GLU A 584 16.58 29.19 6.61
N ILE A 585 15.23 29.16 6.74
CA ILE A 585 14.34 30.13 6.09
C ILE A 585 14.50 31.53 6.69
N ILE A 586 14.28 31.69 8.00
CA ILE A 586 14.33 33.01 8.66
C ILE A 586 15.69 33.70 8.43
N PRO A 587 16.85 33.04 8.61
CA PRO A 587 18.14 33.68 8.35
C PRO A 587 18.38 34.04 6.88
N ALA A 588 17.90 33.20 5.94
CA ALA A 588 18.07 33.45 4.51
C ALA A 588 17.23 34.64 4.03
N VAL A 589 15.94 34.67 4.39
CA VAL A 589 15.05 35.80 4.07
C VAL A 589 15.48 37.10 4.72
N SER A 590 15.92 37.05 6.00
CA SER A 590 16.43 38.24 6.71
C SER A 590 17.66 38.82 6.01
N ARG A 591 18.58 37.98 5.51
CA ARG A 591 19.74 38.45 4.71
C ARG A 591 19.30 39.12 3.42
N ALA A 592 18.37 38.48 2.67
CA ALA A 592 17.84 39.05 1.42
C ALA A 592 17.16 40.40 1.64
N GLN A 593 16.36 40.53 2.71
CA GLN A 593 15.76 41.81 3.09
C GLN A 593 16.80 42.83 3.49
N GLY A 594 17.87 42.46 4.18
CA GLY A 594 19.00 43.34 4.49
C GLY A 594 19.67 43.94 3.25
N GLU A 595 19.90 43.14 2.19
CA GLU A 595 20.45 43.62 0.94
C GLU A 595 19.46 44.55 0.19
N MET A 596 18.18 44.22 0.22
CA MET A 596 17.14 45.07 -0.36
C MET A 596 17.01 46.42 0.40
N ALA A 597 17.12 46.41 1.71
CA ALA A 597 17.11 47.62 2.53
C ALA A 597 18.33 48.55 2.21
N LYS A 598 19.49 47.98 1.95
CA LYS A 598 20.66 48.73 1.45
C LYS A 598 20.37 49.36 0.07
N THR A 599 19.75 48.62 -0.85
CA THR A 599 19.31 49.12 -2.14
C THR A 599 18.36 50.30 -2.01
N VAL A 600 17.38 50.22 -1.08
CA VAL A 600 16.46 51.34 -0.77
C VAL A 600 17.23 52.54 -0.28
N SER A 601 18.21 52.35 0.61
CA SER A 601 19.05 53.45 1.13
C SER A 601 19.82 54.14 0.02
N TYR A 602 20.48 53.38 -0.87
CA TYR A 602 21.26 53.92 -2.00
C TYR A 602 20.35 54.65 -3.00
N LYS A 603 19.19 54.08 -3.39
CA LYS A 603 18.24 54.75 -4.30
C LYS A 603 17.74 56.10 -3.74
N ARG A 604 17.41 56.14 -2.44
CA ARG A 604 16.98 57.36 -1.76
C ARG A 604 18.06 58.44 -1.73
N SER A 605 19.33 58.06 -1.54
CA SER A 605 20.43 59.01 -1.50
C SER A 605 20.65 59.75 -2.83
N ILE A 606 20.15 59.20 -3.95
CA ILE A 606 20.16 59.78 -5.31
C ILE A 606 18.76 60.17 -5.79
N CYS A 607 17.76 60.28 -4.90
CA CYS A 607 16.40 60.71 -5.16
C CYS A 607 15.61 59.80 -6.17
N ILE A 608 15.87 58.49 -6.20
CA ILE A 608 15.13 57.53 -6.99
C ILE A 608 14.03 56.87 -6.13
N GLY A 609 12.85 56.61 -6.76
CA GLY A 609 11.71 55.96 -6.09
C GLY A 609 12.03 54.54 -5.61
N THR A 610 11.43 54.11 -4.47
CA THR A 610 11.70 52.84 -3.79
C THR A 610 10.44 52.07 -3.45
N GLU A 611 9.30 52.38 -4.10
CA GLU A 611 8.00 51.79 -3.81
C GLU A 611 7.97 50.26 -3.94
N PRO A 612 8.51 49.65 -5.03
CA PRO A 612 8.52 48.21 -5.17
C PRO A 612 9.30 47.50 -4.05
N GLU A 613 10.54 47.99 -3.76
CA GLU A 613 11.39 47.44 -2.71
C GLU A 613 10.76 47.59 -1.32
N MET A 614 10.16 48.75 -1.05
CA MET A 614 9.48 49.01 0.21
C MET A 614 8.25 48.18 0.43
N ARG A 615 7.50 47.83 -0.67
CA ARG A 615 6.40 46.92 -0.61
C ARG A 615 6.88 45.51 -0.21
N ILE A 616 7.88 44.98 -0.88
CA ILE A 616 8.45 43.65 -0.61
C ILE A 616 9.03 43.57 0.79
N LEU A 617 9.73 44.61 1.26
CA LEU A 617 10.29 44.68 2.62
C LEU A 617 9.20 44.65 3.68
N ARG A 618 8.07 45.39 3.50
CA ARG A 618 6.97 45.39 4.48
C ARG A 618 6.25 44.07 4.52
N GLU A 619 5.96 43.51 3.36
CA GLU A 619 5.28 42.23 3.23
C GLU A 619 6.13 41.11 3.82
N GLY A 620 7.41 41.03 3.46
CA GLY A 620 8.32 40.01 3.98
C GLY A 620 8.58 40.16 5.49
N ALA A 621 8.63 41.39 6.02
CA ALA A 621 8.75 41.57 7.47
C ALA A 621 7.49 41.09 8.22
N ALA A 622 6.29 41.33 7.66
CA ALA A 622 5.03 40.82 8.23
C ALA A 622 5.01 39.28 8.23
N LEU A 623 5.35 38.64 7.10
CA LEU A 623 5.40 37.18 6.95
C LEU A 623 6.48 36.55 7.83
N LEU A 624 7.65 37.18 8.03
CA LEU A 624 8.67 36.69 8.98
C LEU A 624 8.15 36.67 10.42
N ASN A 625 7.42 37.73 10.84
CA ASN A 625 6.80 37.76 12.17
C ASN A 625 5.73 36.69 12.32
N GLU A 626 4.94 36.45 11.26
CA GLU A 626 3.94 35.39 11.24
C GLU A 626 4.60 34.00 11.34
N LEU A 627 5.66 33.76 10.57
CA LEU A 627 6.43 32.52 10.60
C LEU A 627 7.03 32.25 12.00
N ASP A 628 7.65 33.24 12.62
CA ASP A 628 8.21 33.14 13.98
C ASP A 628 7.13 32.80 15.01
N ALA A 629 6.00 33.51 14.95
CA ALA A 629 4.85 33.25 15.82
C ALA A 629 4.25 31.84 15.61
N ALA A 630 4.16 31.39 14.34
CA ALA A 630 3.69 30.05 14.01
C ALA A 630 4.68 28.97 14.52
N CYS A 631 5.99 29.17 14.39
CA CYS A 631 7.01 28.30 14.96
C CYS A 631 6.90 28.20 16.49
N GLY A 632 6.61 29.32 17.16
CA GLY A 632 6.36 29.33 18.60
C GLY A 632 5.17 28.45 18.99
N LYS A 633 4.07 28.51 18.23
CA LYS A 633 2.88 27.67 18.44
C LYS A 633 3.18 26.17 18.15
N LEU A 634 3.93 25.89 17.09
CA LEU A 634 4.33 24.51 16.76
C LEU A 634 5.19 23.91 17.86
N ASN A 635 6.19 24.64 18.39
CA ASN A 635 7.00 24.16 19.49
C ASN A 635 6.16 23.91 20.77
N ALA A 636 5.17 24.75 21.05
CA ALA A 636 4.25 24.53 22.17
C ALA A 636 3.38 23.29 21.96
N ALA A 637 2.87 23.07 20.73
CA ALA A 637 2.10 21.87 20.38
C ALA A 637 2.91 20.59 20.48
N LEU A 638 4.16 20.60 20.03
CA LEU A 638 5.09 19.46 20.17
C LEU A 638 5.33 19.12 21.63
N LYS A 639 5.60 20.15 22.48
CA LYS A 639 5.75 19.95 23.91
C LYS A 639 4.49 19.37 24.55
N TYR A 640 3.32 19.86 24.17
CA TYR A 640 2.03 19.35 24.66
C TYR A 640 1.81 17.88 24.25
N ALA A 641 2.23 17.49 23.05
CA ALA A 641 2.16 16.08 22.63
C ALA A 641 3.12 15.19 23.45
N ASP A 642 4.34 15.66 23.72
CA ASP A 642 5.35 14.93 24.50
C ASP A 642 4.95 14.71 25.98
N GLU A 643 3.99 15.46 26.52
CA GLU A 643 3.53 15.31 27.91
C GLU A 643 2.65 14.07 28.18
N SER A 644 2.25 13.33 27.13
CA SER A 644 1.45 12.11 27.28
C SER A 644 2.26 10.85 27.00
N ASP A 645 2.23 9.91 27.94
CA ASP A 645 2.79 8.58 27.76
C ASP A 645 1.79 7.59 27.10
N CYS A 646 0.50 7.96 27.00
CA CYS A 646 -0.53 7.16 26.34
C CYS A 646 -0.45 7.36 24.81
N ALA A 647 -0.21 6.29 24.06
CA ALA A 647 -0.08 6.33 22.61
C ALA A 647 -1.30 6.97 21.91
N HIS A 648 -2.51 6.60 22.35
CA HIS A 648 -3.74 7.17 21.81
C HIS A 648 -3.86 8.68 22.08
N GLU A 649 -3.66 9.10 23.32
CA GLU A 649 -3.75 10.52 23.68
C GLU A 649 -2.69 11.34 22.95
N ARG A 650 -1.46 10.82 22.84
CA ARG A 650 -0.35 11.45 22.11
C ARG A 650 -0.69 11.59 20.61
N ALA A 651 -1.26 10.56 19.99
CA ALA A 651 -1.71 10.61 18.60
C ALA A 651 -2.84 11.63 18.40
N CYS A 652 -3.82 11.70 19.31
CA CYS A 652 -4.86 12.73 19.30
C CYS A 652 -4.28 14.14 19.40
N ARG A 653 -3.35 14.37 20.32
CA ARG A 653 -2.67 15.68 20.47
C ARG A 653 -1.87 16.05 19.23
N CYS A 654 -1.20 15.09 18.58
CA CYS A 654 -0.53 15.31 17.31
C CYS A 654 -1.52 15.71 16.20
N ARG A 655 -2.62 14.97 16.06
CA ARG A 655 -3.68 15.27 15.09
C ARG A 655 -4.28 16.66 15.29
N ASP A 656 -4.63 17.00 16.54
CA ASP A 656 -5.45 18.16 16.86
C ASP A 656 -4.62 19.45 17.08
N ALA A 657 -3.35 19.32 17.42
CA ALA A 657 -2.48 20.48 17.72
C ALA A 657 -1.24 20.57 16.83
N VAL A 658 -0.47 19.48 16.68
CA VAL A 658 0.80 19.52 15.93
C VAL A 658 0.55 19.72 14.43
N VAL A 659 -0.31 18.89 13.82
CA VAL A 659 -0.59 18.95 12.37
C VAL A 659 -1.18 20.31 11.95
N PRO A 660 -2.16 20.90 12.64
CA PRO A 660 -2.62 22.26 12.33
C PRO A 660 -1.56 23.35 12.52
N ALA A 661 -0.70 23.23 13.54
CA ALA A 661 0.39 24.18 13.74
C ALA A 661 1.43 24.11 12.62
N MET A 662 1.75 22.90 12.13
CA MET A 662 2.62 22.70 10.96
C MET A 662 2.02 23.37 9.71
N ALA A 663 0.72 23.26 9.49
CA ALA A 663 0.05 23.92 8.36
C ALA A 663 0.20 25.45 8.41
N ALA A 664 0.13 26.06 9.60
CA ALA A 664 0.34 27.50 9.77
C ALA A 664 1.79 27.92 9.49
N VAL A 665 2.79 27.14 9.96
CA VAL A 665 4.22 27.38 9.65
C VAL A 665 4.46 27.30 8.14
N ARG A 666 3.92 26.27 7.50
CA ARG A 666 4.03 26.11 6.05
C ARG A 666 3.43 27.28 5.30
N HIS A 667 2.23 27.72 5.66
CA HIS A 667 1.53 28.83 5.00
C HIS A 667 2.39 30.10 4.95
N ALA A 668 2.96 30.50 6.08
CA ALA A 668 3.81 31.69 6.18
C ALA A 668 5.13 31.51 5.40
N ALA A 669 5.74 30.36 5.47
CA ALA A 669 6.99 30.07 4.75
C ALA A 669 6.81 30.00 3.23
N ASP A 670 5.77 29.32 2.75
CA ASP A 670 5.46 29.22 1.30
C ASP A 670 5.12 30.61 0.72
N ALA A 671 4.46 31.49 1.49
CA ALA A 671 4.24 32.89 1.09
C ALA A 671 5.57 33.67 1.01
N LEU A 672 6.51 33.48 1.94
CA LEU A 672 7.84 34.08 1.90
C LEU A 672 8.63 33.61 0.67
N GLU A 673 8.49 32.33 0.27
CA GLU A 673 9.16 31.79 -0.92
C GLU A 673 8.78 32.58 -2.17
N THR A 674 7.50 32.98 -2.33
CA THR A 674 7.01 33.69 -3.52
C THR A 674 7.58 35.10 -3.71
N ILE A 675 8.08 35.72 -2.64
CA ILE A 675 8.60 37.11 -2.68
C ILE A 675 10.11 37.17 -2.43
N THR A 676 10.78 36.03 -2.16
CA THR A 676 12.20 35.94 -1.93
C THR A 676 12.91 35.55 -3.22
N PRO A 677 14.03 36.21 -3.59
CA PRO A 677 14.79 35.81 -4.78
C PRO A 677 15.23 34.34 -4.71
N HIS A 678 15.18 33.64 -5.85
CA HIS A 678 15.51 32.19 -5.93
C HIS A 678 16.90 31.87 -5.38
N GLU A 679 17.90 32.72 -5.65
CA GLU A 679 19.26 32.49 -5.16
C GLU A 679 19.39 32.67 -3.63
N ALA A 680 18.45 33.39 -3.02
CA ALA A 680 18.41 33.60 -1.57
C ALA A 680 17.60 32.53 -0.83
N TRP A 681 16.75 31.76 -1.53
CA TRP A 681 15.98 30.69 -0.92
C TRP A 681 16.88 29.51 -0.52
N PRO A 682 16.79 28.98 0.71
CA PRO A 682 17.86 28.11 1.25
C PRO A 682 17.92 26.69 0.68
N PHE A 683 16.88 26.23 -0.01
CA PHE A 683 16.79 24.86 -0.53
C PHE A 683 16.04 24.82 -1.87
N PRO A 684 16.13 23.72 -2.66
CA PRO A 684 15.44 23.57 -3.94
C PRO A 684 13.93 23.74 -3.82
N ASN A 685 13.33 24.52 -4.72
CA ASN A 685 11.88 24.72 -4.82
C ASN A 685 11.22 23.59 -5.64
N TYR A 686 9.89 23.63 -5.79
CA TYR A 686 9.12 22.63 -6.53
C TYR A 686 9.49 22.57 -8.02
N GLU A 687 9.73 23.71 -8.66
CA GLU A 687 10.16 23.77 -10.06
C GLU A 687 11.45 22.99 -10.28
N GLN A 688 12.43 23.20 -9.41
CA GLN A 688 13.72 22.51 -9.49
C GLN A 688 13.58 21.00 -9.22
N LEU A 689 12.76 20.61 -8.23
CA LEU A 689 12.60 19.21 -7.85
C LEU A 689 11.83 18.39 -8.87
N LEU A 690 10.79 18.98 -9.49
CA LEU A 690 9.82 18.26 -10.29
C LEU A 690 10.06 18.38 -11.79
N LEU A 691 10.63 19.51 -12.26
CA LEU A 691 10.86 19.76 -13.67
C LEU A 691 12.33 19.56 -14.11
N ASN A 692 13.26 19.33 -13.19
CA ASN A 692 14.68 19.06 -13.48
C ASN A 692 15.09 17.60 -13.25
N ALA A 693 14.19 16.76 -12.77
CA ALA A 693 14.48 15.33 -12.59
C ALA A 693 14.46 14.55 -13.91
N GLU A 694 13.91 15.15 -14.95
CA GLU A 694 13.81 14.62 -16.31
C GLU A 694 15.10 14.75 -17.11
#